data_00c3edfd1d50936d903ae19c0454c3f5
#
_entry.id   00c3edfd1d50936d903ae19c0454c3f5
#
_cell.length_a   1.000
_cell.length_b   1.000
_cell.length_c   1.000
_cell.angle_alpha   90.00
_cell.angle_beta   90.00
_cell.angle_gamma   90.00
#
_symmetry.space_group_name_H-M   'P 1'
#
loop_
_entity.id
_entity.type
_entity.pdbx_description
1 polymer ?
#
loop_
_entity_poly.entity_id
_entity_poly.type
_entity_poly.pdbx_seq_one_letter_code
_entity_poly.pdbx_strand_id
1 'polypeptide(L)'
;MKRPLGCACLLFILFIRVFYTLFPPLLPDYSAWKGRTVYVNGQVVSIKEQEINGEIQTVYLLEGVSLEKSSTVQTSYLSDKNNSVSNTKDNSGTTYVHDKIYCYSNISNSQIPIGSRVWVKGSFQPYESAQNPGQFDSKFYYHIQDIGGGIWDAEVIWCNQEKTLFSQSLYNFKQYFLQKINTYFSPKYAGVMKTILLGDKADLDHALKDLFREGGILHILTISGLHISMLGMGCFNMLRRLKVPVKSAAVAGLLLVVMYGAMIGTQAATFRAICMFAMQMSALLLGRTYDRLTGLSVAAMLLLLEQPLYVFYSGFLLSFGAVLGVTVIAPLVEKLCKDKVTIVKWFGKLFSGGIGILAATFPIQLYFYYEYPIYSMLINIMVLPCLPYIVGFGAIVLATPGDVSVVALPFVYVCQGLLWGYEQICLQSQKLPYHCLVLGAPAGWQIVLYYVCLFLWGYLLLHGKKKWVSLLVCGAMMAAVVILMIRPVFGLTCRFLSVGQGDCTVLQYGQETYVVDCGSTSESKVADNILLPCLKYYGISEVDGVFISHADGDHMNGILQWLTTYEHSHVKIGRIVLPSLGKEALEQEFGELLRSAETLDIPVTTLGAGDSLQMGELELEVLHPVKHCVDVEDANGYSQVLLFTYQGHGILLTGDIGAEQEATLLEKLSEVQEKTQYNAQNPLKVESLNMLDTGSNISVLKAAHHGSKYSNSSEFLQTSMPEHIILSYGVGNSYGHPHADAVARMNEINAELWYTGRQGAIMVEMYGKIEVRSWHAPTEGGR
;
A
#
# COMPACT_ATOMS: atom_id res chain seq x y z
N MET A 1 -40.53 1.20 -11.62
CA MET A 1 -39.37 1.02 -10.73
C MET A 1 -39.80 0.30 -9.46
N LYS A 2 -39.30 -0.92 -9.22
CA LYS A 2 -39.66 -1.68 -8.01
C LYS A 2 -38.87 -1.26 -6.74
N ARG A 3 -37.84 -0.41 -6.88
CA ARG A 3 -36.93 0.01 -5.79
C ARG A 3 -36.55 1.50 -5.92
N PRO A 4 -37.49 2.43 -5.73
CA PRO A 4 -37.23 3.86 -5.97
C PRO A 4 -36.15 4.43 -5.04
N LEU A 5 -36.18 4.06 -3.75
CA LEU A 5 -35.17 4.52 -2.78
C LEU A 5 -33.75 3.99 -3.12
N GLY A 6 -33.63 2.71 -3.48
CA GLY A 6 -32.36 2.15 -3.91
C GLY A 6 -31.78 2.83 -5.15
N CYS A 7 -32.64 3.16 -6.13
CA CYS A 7 -32.23 3.91 -7.32
C CYS A 7 -31.76 5.33 -6.97
N ALA A 8 -32.46 6.04 -6.10
CA ALA A 8 -32.06 7.38 -5.65
C ALA A 8 -30.71 7.36 -4.92
N CYS A 9 -30.48 6.39 -4.03
CA CYS A 9 -29.20 6.22 -3.36
C CYS A 9 -28.04 5.91 -4.34
N LEU A 10 -28.28 5.06 -5.34
CA LEU A 10 -27.27 4.76 -6.37
C LEU A 10 -26.92 5.97 -7.23
N LEU A 11 -27.91 6.80 -7.59
CA LEU A 11 -27.67 8.05 -8.29
C LEU A 11 -26.85 9.03 -7.43
N PHE A 12 -27.12 9.09 -6.15
CA PHE A 12 -26.34 9.89 -5.20
C PHE A 12 -24.89 9.41 -5.12
N ILE A 13 -24.66 8.09 -4.99
CA ILE A 13 -23.31 7.50 -4.95
C ILE A 13 -22.55 7.82 -6.24
N LEU A 14 -23.20 7.67 -7.40
CA LEU A 14 -22.60 8.00 -8.69
C LEU A 14 -22.29 9.50 -8.80
N PHE A 15 -23.19 10.36 -8.34
CA PHE A 15 -22.96 11.80 -8.30
C PHE A 15 -21.72 12.15 -7.45
N ILE A 16 -21.61 11.61 -6.23
CA ILE A 16 -20.43 11.79 -5.35
C ILE A 16 -19.16 11.34 -6.05
N ARG A 17 -19.18 10.15 -6.66
CA ARG A 17 -18.00 9.61 -7.37
C ARG A 17 -17.56 10.52 -8.52
N VAL A 18 -18.49 10.95 -9.37
CA VAL A 18 -18.19 11.81 -10.51
C VAL A 18 -17.74 13.19 -10.02
N PHE A 19 -18.45 13.77 -9.05
CA PHE A 19 -18.13 15.09 -8.50
C PHE A 19 -16.69 15.15 -7.96
N TYR A 20 -16.30 14.23 -7.08
CA TYR A 20 -14.96 14.21 -6.49
C TYR A 20 -13.87 13.66 -7.43
N THR A 21 -14.25 13.04 -8.55
CA THR A 21 -13.29 12.74 -9.63
C THR A 21 -12.97 14.01 -10.45
N LEU A 22 -13.98 14.84 -10.71
CA LEU A 22 -13.82 16.08 -11.46
C LEU A 22 -13.27 17.25 -10.60
N PHE A 23 -13.62 17.26 -9.32
CA PHE A 23 -13.25 18.28 -8.34
C PHE A 23 -12.64 17.60 -7.10
N PRO A 24 -11.39 17.13 -7.20
CA PRO A 24 -10.73 16.50 -6.06
C PRO A 24 -10.59 17.50 -4.91
N PRO A 25 -10.91 17.11 -3.66
CA PRO A 25 -10.81 18.00 -2.53
C PRO A 25 -9.34 18.29 -2.22
N LEU A 26 -9.07 19.53 -1.82
CA LEU A 26 -7.77 19.88 -1.25
C LEU A 26 -7.68 19.25 0.14
N LEU A 27 -6.76 18.33 0.30
CA LEU A 27 -6.47 17.74 1.60
C LEU A 27 -5.69 18.74 2.47
N PRO A 28 -5.92 18.79 3.78
CA PRO A 28 -5.17 19.64 4.69
C PRO A 28 -3.66 19.42 4.54
N ASP A 29 -2.91 20.51 4.58
CA ASP A 29 -1.46 20.45 4.50
C ASP A 29 -0.84 20.88 5.84
N TYR A 30 -0.18 19.94 6.49
CA TYR A 30 0.54 20.12 7.75
C TYR A 30 2.06 20.09 7.57
N SER A 31 2.56 20.18 6.35
CA SER A 31 4.01 20.10 6.02
C SER A 31 4.84 21.13 6.78
N ALA A 32 4.29 22.32 7.04
CA ALA A 32 4.93 23.37 7.82
C ALA A 32 5.29 22.97 9.27
N TRP A 33 4.69 21.90 9.79
CA TRP A 33 4.91 21.38 11.13
C TRP A 33 5.82 20.15 11.16
N LYS A 34 6.18 19.59 10.01
CA LYS A 34 6.99 18.37 9.88
C LYS A 34 8.30 18.48 10.65
N GLY A 35 8.57 17.47 11.50
CA GLY A 35 9.80 17.35 12.29
C GLY A 35 9.95 18.37 13.42
N ARG A 36 8.95 19.23 13.64
CA ARG A 36 9.01 20.22 14.72
C ARG A 36 8.53 19.63 16.03
N THR A 37 9.21 19.98 17.11
CA THR A 37 8.68 19.73 18.46
C THR A 37 7.49 20.66 18.70
N VAL A 38 6.33 20.07 18.99
CA VAL A 38 5.07 20.77 19.23
C VAL A 38 4.49 20.41 20.57
N TYR A 39 3.65 21.30 21.07
CA TYR A 39 2.78 21.03 22.21
C TYR A 39 1.35 20.90 21.72
N VAL A 40 0.70 19.83 22.11
CA VAL A 40 -0.62 19.44 21.65
C VAL A 40 -1.58 19.34 22.80
N ASN A 41 -2.69 20.07 22.73
CA ASN A 41 -3.82 19.92 23.64
C ASN A 41 -4.95 19.21 22.90
N GLY A 42 -5.54 18.20 23.51
CA GLY A 42 -6.66 17.45 22.92
C GLY A 42 -7.33 16.52 23.91
N GLN A 43 -8.49 16.00 23.53
CA GLN A 43 -9.23 15.03 24.31
C GLN A 43 -8.93 13.60 23.85
N VAL A 44 -8.61 12.69 24.77
CA VAL A 44 -8.35 11.28 24.47
C VAL A 44 -9.65 10.57 24.11
N VAL A 45 -9.78 10.11 22.88
CA VAL A 45 -10.95 9.35 22.38
C VAL A 45 -10.69 7.86 22.26
N SER A 46 -9.45 7.44 22.09
CA SER A 46 -9.08 6.02 21.99
C SER A 46 -7.67 5.78 22.49
N ILE A 47 -7.45 4.61 23.06
CA ILE A 47 -6.14 4.14 23.52
C ILE A 47 -5.91 2.76 22.92
N LYS A 48 -4.71 2.54 22.35
CA LYS A 48 -4.28 1.25 21.80
C LYS A 48 -2.84 1.01 22.21
N GLU A 49 -2.48 -0.26 22.36
CA GLU A 49 -1.08 -0.69 22.41
C GLU A 49 -0.70 -1.17 21.02
N GLN A 50 0.48 -0.84 20.56
CA GLN A 50 1.00 -1.24 19.25
C GLN A 50 2.49 -1.51 19.38
N GLU A 51 2.96 -2.61 18.78
CA GLU A 51 4.38 -2.86 18.60
C GLU A 51 4.90 -2.04 17.42
N ILE A 52 5.90 -1.20 17.65
CA ILE A 52 6.57 -0.37 16.65
C ILE A 52 8.07 -0.57 16.85
N ASN A 53 8.76 -1.04 15.80
CA ASN A 53 10.20 -1.33 15.84
C ASN A 53 10.64 -2.27 16.99
N GLY A 54 9.79 -3.24 17.36
CA GLY A 54 10.08 -4.20 18.43
C GLY A 54 9.79 -3.68 19.85
N GLU A 55 9.29 -2.45 20.00
CA GLU A 55 8.87 -1.87 21.28
C GLU A 55 7.35 -1.70 21.34
N ILE A 56 6.76 -2.02 22.51
CA ILE A 56 5.33 -1.79 22.74
C ILE A 56 5.12 -0.33 23.11
N GLN A 57 4.45 0.40 22.22
CA GLN A 57 4.10 1.80 22.45
C GLN A 57 2.60 1.95 22.76
N THR A 58 2.28 2.88 23.64
CA THR A 58 0.89 3.30 23.88
C THR A 58 0.53 4.41 22.91
N VAL A 59 -0.49 4.18 22.10
CA VAL A 59 -0.97 5.12 21.08
C VAL A 59 -2.29 5.72 21.52
N TYR A 60 -2.28 7.04 21.75
CA TYR A 60 -3.48 7.82 22.07
C TYR A 60 -4.02 8.47 20.80
N LEU A 61 -5.33 8.42 20.59
CA LEU A 61 -6.00 9.22 19.57
C LEU A 61 -6.63 10.42 20.23
N LEU A 62 -6.20 11.61 19.83
CA LEU A 62 -6.69 12.89 20.35
C LEU A 62 -7.66 13.54 19.37
N GLU A 63 -8.72 14.17 19.89
CA GLU A 63 -9.72 14.94 19.14
C GLU A 63 -9.83 16.36 19.70
N GLY A 64 -10.32 17.32 18.88
CA GLY A 64 -10.40 18.72 19.27
C GLY A 64 -9.03 19.33 19.55
N VAL A 65 -8.09 19.12 18.65
CA VAL A 65 -6.66 19.34 18.83
C VAL A 65 -6.27 20.78 18.54
N SER A 66 -5.44 21.37 19.41
CA SER A 66 -4.68 22.61 19.15
C SER A 66 -3.18 22.32 19.15
N LEU A 67 -2.48 22.83 18.11
CA LEU A 67 -1.02 22.79 17.99
C LEU A 67 -0.42 24.13 18.39
N GLU A 68 0.57 24.12 19.28
CA GLU A 68 1.28 25.32 19.73
C GLU A 68 2.78 25.15 19.58
N LYS A 69 3.48 26.28 19.26
CA LYS A 69 4.95 26.31 19.23
C LYS A 69 5.49 26.50 20.63
N SER A 70 6.67 25.97 20.91
CA SER A 70 7.35 25.97 22.21
C SER A 70 7.43 27.33 22.91
N SER A 71 7.36 28.45 22.21
CA SER A 71 7.51 29.79 22.76
C SER A 71 6.28 30.35 23.47
N THR A 72 5.10 29.74 23.31
CA THR A 72 3.81 30.28 23.82
C THR A 72 3.21 29.48 24.99
N VAL A 73 3.74 28.31 25.26
CA VAL A 73 3.11 27.31 26.15
C VAL A 73 3.05 27.66 27.64
N GLN A 74 3.99 28.47 28.13
CA GLN A 74 4.01 28.78 29.57
C GLN A 74 2.78 29.57 30.05
N THR A 75 2.16 30.35 29.19
CA THR A 75 0.96 31.14 29.49
C THR A 75 -0.34 30.36 29.37
N SER A 76 -0.49 29.51 28.32
CA SER A 76 -1.70 28.70 28.10
C SER A 76 -1.83 27.54 29.11
N TYR A 77 -0.72 26.91 29.47
CA TYR A 77 -0.68 25.85 30.49
C TYR A 77 -1.17 26.31 31.87
N LEU A 78 -0.85 27.57 32.26
CA LEU A 78 -1.28 28.14 33.51
C LEU A 78 -2.75 28.59 33.50
N SER A 79 -3.33 28.93 32.37
CA SER A 79 -4.75 29.30 32.24
C SER A 79 -5.68 28.08 32.31
N ASP A 80 -5.33 26.95 31.74
CA ASP A 80 -6.10 25.71 31.85
C ASP A 80 -6.13 25.14 33.28
N LYS A 81 -5.08 25.40 34.05
CA LYS A 81 -5.03 25.04 35.48
C LYS A 81 -6.03 25.79 36.33
N ASN A 82 -6.52 26.95 35.90
CA ASN A 82 -7.39 27.86 36.65
C ASN A 82 -8.87 27.87 36.21
N ASN A 83 -9.34 26.88 35.43
CA ASN A 83 -10.77 26.66 35.14
C ASN A 83 -11.55 27.90 34.63
N SER A 84 -11.03 28.65 33.66
CA SER A 84 -11.83 29.67 32.99
C SER A 84 -11.62 29.61 31.46
N VAL A 85 -12.58 29.00 30.78
CA VAL A 85 -12.69 29.07 29.30
C VAL A 85 -13.10 30.49 28.92
N SER A 86 -12.13 31.35 28.61
CA SER A 86 -12.41 32.61 27.94
C SER A 86 -12.21 32.43 26.43
N ASN A 87 -13.29 32.51 25.69
CA ASN A 87 -13.30 32.65 24.22
C ASN A 87 -12.66 33.99 23.82
N THR A 88 -11.35 34.07 23.75
CA THR A 88 -10.64 35.20 23.15
C THR A 88 -9.84 34.72 21.97
N LYS A 89 -10.14 35.28 20.80
CA LYS A 89 -9.29 35.20 19.60
C LYS A 89 -7.97 35.92 19.96
N ASP A 90 -6.96 35.17 20.34
CA ASP A 90 -5.62 35.68 20.51
C ASP A 90 -4.74 35.40 19.30
N ASN A 91 -3.96 36.44 18.92
CA ASN A 91 -2.87 36.42 17.97
C ASN A 91 -1.65 35.56 18.42
N SER A 92 -1.85 34.62 19.33
CA SER A 92 -0.88 33.62 19.75
C SER A 92 -0.83 32.51 18.69
N GLY A 93 0.35 32.11 18.22
CA GLY A 93 0.58 31.13 17.16
C GLY A 93 -0.01 29.72 17.39
N THR A 94 -1.24 29.66 17.88
CA THR A 94 -2.06 28.48 18.11
C THR A 94 -2.81 28.13 16.83
N THR A 95 -2.58 26.95 16.28
CA THR A 95 -3.32 26.44 15.13
C THR A 95 -4.30 25.37 15.59
N TYR A 96 -5.60 25.64 15.44
CA TYR A 96 -6.61 24.61 15.66
C TYR A 96 -6.62 23.63 14.47
N VAL A 97 -6.51 22.33 14.78
CA VAL A 97 -6.54 21.26 13.81
C VAL A 97 -7.93 20.61 13.91
N HIS A 98 -8.65 20.58 12.79
CA HIS A 98 -9.96 19.95 12.74
C HIS A 98 -9.84 18.41 12.77
N ASP A 99 -8.69 17.88 12.36
CA ASP A 99 -8.41 16.46 12.32
C ASP A 99 -7.97 15.92 13.68
N LYS A 100 -8.18 14.62 13.87
CA LYS A 100 -7.63 13.87 15.02
C LYS A 100 -6.13 13.68 14.83
N ILE A 101 -5.40 13.47 15.92
CA ILE A 101 -3.95 13.22 15.90
C ILE A 101 -3.62 11.98 16.72
N TYR A 102 -2.76 11.10 16.18
CA TYR A 102 -2.15 10.02 16.96
C TYR A 102 -0.96 10.54 17.77
N CYS A 103 -0.84 10.08 19.02
CA CYS A 103 0.32 10.32 19.86
C CYS A 103 0.93 8.98 20.26
N TYR A 104 2.19 8.75 19.85
CA TYR A 104 2.96 7.54 20.10
C TYR A 104 3.88 7.77 21.30
N SER A 105 3.58 7.11 22.43
CA SER A 105 4.30 7.28 23.69
C SER A 105 5.00 5.99 24.10
N ASN A 106 6.30 6.08 24.36
CA ASN A 106 7.11 4.97 24.88
C ASN A 106 6.87 4.73 26.38
N ILE A 107 6.16 5.64 27.06
CA ILE A 107 5.91 5.55 28.51
C ILE A 107 4.58 4.83 28.75
N SER A 108 4.65 3.56 29.13
CA SER A 108 3.49 2.73 29.51
C SER A 108 2.84 3.10 30.84
N ASN A 109 3.27 4.20 31.49
CA ASN A 109 3.07 4.44 32.93
C ASN A 109 1.90 5.31 33.33
N SER A 110 1.10 5.84 32.46
CA SER A 110 -0.06 6.61 32.87
C SER A 110 -1.35 5.99 32.37
N GLN A 111 -2.15 5.45 33.28
CA GLN A 111 -3.55 5.12 32.99
C GLN A 111 -4.32 6.41 32.71
N ILE A 112 -4.12 6.99 31.55
CA ILE A 112 -4.86 8.17 31.11
C ILE A 112 -6.26 7.71 30.74
N PRO A 113 -7.31 8.18 31.39
CA PRO A 113 -8.67 7.73 31.05
C PRO A 113 -9.14 8.27 29.71
N ILE A 114 -10.02 7.51 29.06
CA ILE A 114 -10.73 8.00 27.86
C ILE A 114 -11.68 9.11 28.27
N GLY A 115 -11.62 10.22 27.53
CA GLY A 115 -12.35 11.45 27.82
C GLY A 115 -11.51 12.52 28.50
N SER A 116 -10.32 12.15 29.01
CA SER A 116 -9.38 13.12 29.61
C SER A 116 -8.86 14.09 28.57
N ARG A 117 -8.70 15.33 28.97
CA ARG A 117 -7.95 16.33 28.22
C ARG A 117 -6.48 16.26 28.61
N VAL A 118 -5.59 16.22 27.61
CA VAL A 118 -4.15 16.04 27.81
C VAL A 118 -3.35 17.12 27.11
N TRP A 119 -2.20 17.49 27.73
CA TRP A 119 -1.13 18.19 27.02
C TRP A 119 0.01 17.22 26.74
N VAL A 120 0.38 17.14 25.49
CA VAL A 120 1.42 16.23 24.99
C VAL A 120 2.48 17.04 24.26
N LYS A 121 3.75 16.74 24.51
CA LYS A 121 4.91 17.28 23.80
C LYS A 121 5.53 16.17 22.96
N GLY A 122 5.92 16.45 21.73
CA GLY A 122 6.61 15.48 20.87
C GLY A 122 6.90 16.04 19.50
N SER A 123 7.47 15.20 18.62
CA SER A 123 7.79 15.55 17.24
C SER A 123 6.58 15.29 16.35
N PHE A 124 6.08 16.31 15.66
CA PHE A 124 4.95 16.17 14.75
C PHE A 124 5.40 15.66 13.38
N GLN A 125 4.75 14.60 12.90
CA GLN A 125 4.95 14.05 11.56
C GLN A 125 3.59 13.99 10.84
N PRO A 126 3.39 14.79 9.78
CA PRO A 126 2.22 14.68 8.94
C PRO A 126 2.28 13.39 8.11
N TYR A 127 1.14 12.82 7.78
CA TYR A 127 1.08 11.75 6.80
C TYR A 127 1.27 12.29 5.39
N GLU A 128 2.09 11.60 4.59
CA GLU A 128 2.49 12.03 3.25
C GLU A 128 1.69 11.31 2.16
N SER A 129 1.48 11.98 1.03
CA SER A 129 0.92 11.38 -0.17
C SER A 129 1.93 10.44 -0.82
N ALA A 130 1.44 9.45 -1.57
CA ALA A 130 2.29 8.55 -2.33
C ALA A 130 3.17 9.32 -3.31
N GLN A 131 4.49 9.12 -3.21
CA GLN A 131 5.48 9.76 -4.08
C GLN A 131 5.81 8.89 -5.30
N ASN A 132 5.40 7.62 -5.28
CA ASN A 132 5.73 6.65 -6.32
C ASN A 132 4.49 5.88 -6.79
N PRO A 133 4.47 5.38 -8.03
CA PRO A 133 3.47 4.43 -8.50
C PRO A 133 3.40 3.21 -7.58
N GLY A 134 2.20 2.80 -7.22
CA GLY A 134 2.00 1.63 -6.36
C GLY A 134 2.22 1.85 -4.87
N GLN A 135 2.86 2.93 -4.46
CA GLN A 135 3.11 3.26 -3.06
C GLN A 135 1.78 3.54 -2.32
N PHE A 136 1.74 3.16 -1.05
CA PHE A 136 0.59 3.42 -0.19
C PHE A 136 0.45 4.91 0.12
N ASP A 137 -0.72 5.50 -0.22
CA ASP A 137 -1.03 6.89 0.09
C ASP A 137 -1.52 7.01 1.55
N SER A 138 -0.60 7.27 2.45
CA SER A 138 -0.88 7.41 3.87
C SER A 138 -1.71 8.66 4.18
N LYS A 139 -1.46 9.79 3.50
CA LYS A 139 -2.22 11.03 3.67
C LYS A 139 -3.70 10.82 3.35
N PHE A 140 -4.00 10.22 2.21
CA PHE A 140 -5.37 9.93 1.82
C PHE A 140 -6.02 8.92 2.77
N TYR A 141 -5.32 7.83 3.14
CA TYR A 141 -5.84 6.78 4.01
C TYR A 141 -6.22 7.29 5.41
N TYR A 142 -5.36 8.11 6.02
CA TYR A 142 -5.62 8.66 7.35
C TYR A 142 -6.60 9.82 7.32
N HIS A 143 -6.58 10.64 6.26
CA HIS A 143 -7.55 11.74 6.10
C HIS A 143 -9.00 11.25 5.99
N ILE A 144 -9.27 10.11 5.33
CA ILE A 144 -10.60 9.48 5.31
C ILE A 144 -11.08 9.14 6.73
N GLN A 145 -10.18 8.95 7.69
CA GLN A 145 -10.46 8.66 9.09
C GLN A 145 -10.42 9.90 9.98
N ASP A 146 -10.34 11.09 9.37
CA ASP A 146 -10.19 12.41 10.04
C ASP A 146 -8.91 12.49 10.89
N ILE A 147 -7.79 11.92 10.43
CA ILE A 147 -6.51 11.90 11.13
C ILE A 147 -5.49 12.67 10.29
N GLY A 148 -4.95 13.77 10.86
CA GLY A 148 -4.05 14.68 10.15
C GLY A 148 -2.56 14.36 10.27
N GLY A 149 -2.15 13.64 11.33
CA GLY A 149 -0.74 13.32 11.57
C GLY A 149 -0.51 12.51 12.83
N GLY A 150 0.76 12.29 13.15
CA GLY A 150 1.22 11.62 14.36
C GLY A 150 2.23 12.47 15.14
N ILE A 151 2.23 12.31 16.46
CA ILE A 151 3.24 12.85 17.35
C ILE A 151 4.08 11.69 17.84
N TRP A 152 5.34 11.71 17.49
CA TRP A 152 6.32 10.70 17.90
C TRP A 152 7.07 11.17 19.14
N ASP A 153 7.56 10.20 19.92
CA ASP A 153 8.19 10.44 21.21
C ASP A 153 7.33 11.31 22.14
N ALA A 154 6.03 10.96 22.16
CA ALA A 154 5.02 11.73 22.86
C ALA A 154 5.19 11.62 24.38
N GLU A 155 5.45 12.75 25.03
CA GLU A 155 5.51 12.90 26.48
C GLU A 155 4.23 13.60 26.96
N VAL A 156 3.46 12.94 27.83
CA VAL A 156 2.27 13.54 28.43
C VAL A 156 2.69 14.43 29.63
N ILE A 157 2.54 15.74 29.42
CA ILE A 157 2.95 16.76 30.43
C ILE A 157 1.88 16.95 31.50
N TRP A 158 0.61 16.89 31.09
CA TRP A 158 -0.52 17.13 31.98
C TRP A 158 -1.77 16.36 31.51
N CYS A 159 -2.62 15.99 32.50
CA CYS A 159 -3.88 15.31 32.25
C CYS A 159 -4.89 15.72 33.34
N ASN A 160 -6.13 16.05 32.95
CA ASN A 160 -7.18 16.44 33.91
C ASN A 160 -7.87 15.24 34.57
N GLN A 161 -7.54 14.00 34.23
CA GLN A 161 -8.12 12.76 34.77
C GLN A 161 -9.65 12.64 34.67
N GLU A 162 -10.32 13.47 33.87
CA GLU A 162 -11.76 13.34 33.63
C GLU A 162 -12.06 12.08 32.80
N LYS A 163 -13.20 11.44 33.09
CA LYS A 163 -13.59 10.17 32.43
C LYS A 163 -14.91 10.31 31.73
N THR A 164 -14.97 9.88 30.49
CA THR A 164 -16.24 9.58 29.82
C THR A 164 -16.66 8.19 30.24
N LEU A 165 -17.56 8.09 31.23
CA LEU A 165 -17.94 6.83 31.88
C LEU A 165 -18.27 5.70 30.92
N PHE A 166 -19.08 5.98 29.89
CA PHE A 166 -19.48 4.98 28.91
C PHE A 166 -18.29 4.43 28.09
N SER A 167 -17.50 5.32 27.50
CA SER A 167 -16.35 4.93 26.65
C SER A 167 -15.27 4.23 27.48
N GLN A 168 -15.01 4.73 28.71
CA GLN A 168 -14.08 4.09 29.63
C GLN A 168 -14.55 2.68 30.05
N SER A 169 -15.85 2.51 30.31
CA SER A 169 -16.41 1.20 30.64
C SER A 169 -16.27 0.20 29.50
N LEU A 170 -16.54 0.64 28.25
CA LEU A 170 -16.34 -0.19 27.07
C LEU A 170 -14.88 -0.56 26.86
N TYR A 171 -13.97 0.37 27.08
CA TYR A 171 -12.53 0.14 27.01
C TYR A 171 -12.10 -0.90 28.04
N ASN A 172 -12.48 -0.72 29.31
CA ASN A 172 -12.15 -1.65 30.39
C ASN A 172 -12.71 -3.06 30.10
N PHE A 173 -13.93 -3.13 29.56
CA PHE A 173 -14.55 -4.39 29.15
C PHE A 173 -13.79 -5.06 27.99
N LYS A 174 -13.34 -4.28 27.02
CA LYS A 174 -12.47 -4.78 25.93
C LYS A 174 -11.15 -5.31 26.50
N GLN A 175 -10.50 -4.58 27.40
CA GLN A 175 -9.24 -4.97 28.05
C GLN A 175 -9.40 -6.28 28.84
N TYR A 176 -10.48 -6.43 29.58
CA TYR A 176 -10.80 -7.68 30.27
C TYR A 176 -10.87 -8.87 29.30
N PHE A 177 -11.52 -8.70 28.15
CA PHE A 177 -11.60 -9.75 27.14
C PHE A 177 -10.25 -10.04 26.47
N LEU A 178 -9.43 -9.03 26.20
CA LEU A 178 -8.09 -9.21 25.66
C LEU A 178 -7.21 -10.02 26.60
N GLN A 179 -7.22 -9.71 27.90
CA GLN A 179 -6.50 -10.49 28.91
C GLN A 179 -7.01 -11.93 28.99
N LYS A 180 -8.33 -12.11 28.92
CA LYS A 180 -8.94 -13.44 28.96
C LYS A 180 -8.50 -14.29 27.75
N ILE A 181 -8.43 -13.71 26.55
CA ILE A 181 -7.91 -14.43 25.37
C ILE A 181 -6.45 -14.84 25.60
N ASN A 182 -5.61 -13.97 26.15
CA ASN A 182 -4.23 -14.30 26.47
C ASN A 182 -4.10 -15.48 27.48
N THR A 183 -5.01 -15.59 28.42
CA THR A 183 -5.01 -16.68 29.40
C THR A 183 -5.36 -18.03 28.79
N TYR A 184 -6.26 -18.06 27.80
CA TYR A 184 -6.78 -19.31 27.25
C TYR A 184 -6.05 -19.80 25.99
N PHE A 185 -5.61 -18.90 25.13
CA PHE A 185 -5.05 -19.24 23.84
C PHE A 185 -3.51 -19.18 23.85
N SER A 186 -2.87 -20.04 23.04
CA SER A 186 -1.42 -19.93 22.84
C SER A 186 -1.04 -18.55 22.24
N PRO A 187 0.16 -18.00 22.52
CA PRO A 187 0.55 -16.67 22.06
C PRO A 187 0.30 -16.45 20.57
N LYS A 188 0.64 -17.41 19.72
CA LYS A 188 0.43 -17.39 18.28
C LYS A 188 -1.03 -17.17 17.89
N TYR A 189 -1.96 -17.93 18.48
CA TYR A 189 -3.38 -17.87 18.12
C TYR A 189 -4.17 -16.85 18.96
N ALA A 190 -3.61 -16.40 20.09
CA ALA A 190 -4.21 -15.33 20.87
C ALA A 190 -4.34 -14.03 20.05
N GLY A 191 -3.27 -13.62 19.33
CA GLY A 191 -3.30 -12.46 18.43
C GLY A 191 -4.37 -12.57 17.34
N VAL A 192 -4.53 -13.77 16.75
CA VAL A 192 -5.58 -14.02 15.75
C VAL A 192 -6.97 -13.93 16.36
N MET A 193 -7.19 -14.54 17.54
CA MET A 193 -8.49 -14.49 18.23
C MET A 193 -8.85 -13.07 18.68
N LYS A 194 -7.89 -12.28 19.18
CA LYS A 194 -8.09 -10.85 19.51
C LYS A 194 -8.52 -10.07 18.28
N THR A 195 -7.86 -10.34 17.15
CA THR A 195 -8.16 -9.67 15.88
C THR A 195 -9.56 -10.03 15.37
N ILE A 196 -9.93 -11.33 15.37
CA ILE A 196 -11.23 -11.82 14.89
C ILE A 196 -12.37 -11.37 15.80
N LEU A 197 -12.21 -11.43 17.14
CA LEU A 197 -13.30 -11.16 18.08
C LEU A 197 -13.39 -9.71 18.51
N LEU A 198 -12.26 -9.00 18.65
CA LEU A 198 -12.20 -7.68 19.27
C LEU A 198 -11.59 -6.59 18.35
N GLY A 199 -11.17 -6.96 17.13
CA GLY A 199 -10.58 -6.04 16.17
C GLY A 199 -9.20 -5.53 16.58
N ASP A 200 -8.57 -6.16 17.56
CA ASP A 200 -7.26 -5.77 18.07
C ASP A 200 -6.16 -6.52 17.32
N LYS A 201 -5.22 -5.78 16.74
CA LYS A 201 -4.15 -6.29 15.88
C LYS A 201 -2.77 -6.15 16.52
N ALA A 202 -2.68 -5.66 17.76
CA ALA A 202 -1.40 -5.34 18.40
C ALA A 202 -0.47 -6.55 18.48
N ASP A 203 -1.02 -7.71 18.86
CA ASP A 203 -0.24 -8.95 19.06
C ASP A 203 -0.37 -9.92 17.87
N LEU A 204 -0.75 -9.43 16.70
CA LEU A 204 -0.90 -10.29 15.52
C LEU A 204 0.47 -10.59 14.91
N ASP A 205 0.86 -11.86 14.91
CA ASP A 205 2.08 -12.35 14.28
C ASP A 205 2.15 -11.92 12.80
N HIS A 206 3.24 -11.22 12.42
CA HIS A 206 3.44 -10.71 11.09
C HIS A 206 3.54 -11.82 10.04
N ALA A 207 4.26 -12.92 10.35
CA ALA A 207 4.40 -14.05 9.43
C ALA A 207 3.04 -14.72 9.16
N LEU A 208 2.22 -14.89 10.20
CA LEU A 208 0.88 -15.46 10.05
C LEU A 208 -0.08 -14.51 9.29
N LYS A 209 0.05 -13.21 9.49
CA LYS A 209 -0.70 -12.19 8.72
C LYS A 209 -0.35 -12.24 7.24
N ASP A 210 0.94 -12.36 6.90
CA ASP A 210 1.42 -12.43 5.53
C ASP A 210 1.00 -13.75 4.88
N LEU A 211 1.10 -14.87 5.59
CA LEU A 211 0.58 -16.16 5.14
C LEU A 211 -0.91 -16.12 4.81
N PHE A 212 -1.73 -15.45 5.63
CA PHE A 212 -3.17 -15.29 5.37
C PHE A 212 -3.46 -14.31 4.23
N ARG A 213 -2.59 -13.32 4.02
CA ARG A 213 -2.67 -12.41 2.87
C ARG A 213 -2.43 -13.19 1.57
N GLU A 214 -1.37 -13.97 1.51
CA GLU A 214 -1.03 -14.80 0.34
C GLU A 214 -2.04 -15.91 0.07
N GLY A 215 -2.64 -16.48 1.13
CA GLY A 215 -3.77 -17.41 1.01
C GLY A 215 -5.09 -16.74 0.57
N GLY A 216 -5.15 -15.40 0.50
CA GLY A 216 -6.36 -14.63 0.15
C GLY A 216 -7.46 -14.68 1.21
N ILE A 217 -7.09 -14.96 2.48
CA ILE A 217 -8.02 -15.01 3.62
C ILE A 217 -7.78 -13.89 4.64
N LEU A 218 -6.97 -12.89 4.32
CA LEU A 218 -6.70 -11.73 5.19
C LEU A 218 -7.98 -11.04 5.71
N HIS A 219 -9.04 -11.06 4.92
CA HIS A 219 -10.34 -10.47 5.28
C HIS A 219 -11.01 -11.13 6.50
N ILE A 220 -10.58 -12.33 6.92
CA ILE A 220 -11.04 -13.00 8.15
C ILE A 220 -10.48 -12.31 9.39
N LEU A 221 -9.27 -11.73 9.28
CA LEU A 221 -8.63 -10.94 10.33
C LEU A 221 -9.22 -9.52 10.45
N THR A 222 -10.21 -9.17 9.65
CA THR A 222 -10.95 -7.93 9.78
C THR A 222 -12.37 -8.22 10.20
N ILE A 223 -12.90 -7.42 11.14
CA ILE A 223 -14.29 -7.59 11.55
C ILE A 223 -15.19 -7.23 10.37
N SER A 224 -15.81 -8.24 9.81
CA SER A 224 -16.65 -8.14 8.61
C SER A 224 -18.14 -8.14 8.94
N GLY A 225 -18.95 -7.85 7.93
CA GLY A 225 -20.41 -7.98 8.05
C GLY A 225 -20.88 -9.37 8.47
N LEU A 226 -20.08 -10.41 8.20
CA LEU A 226 -20.37 -11.78 8.61
C LEU A 226 -20.27 -11.91 10.14
N HIS A 227 -19.24 -11.36 10.78
CA HIS A 227 -19.07 -11.36 12.24
C HIS A 227 -20.26 -10.66 12.94
N ILE A 228 -20.61 -9.46 12.49
CA ILE A 228 -21.74 -8.69 13.03
C ILE A 228 -23.05 -9.45 12.86
N SER A 229 -23.27 -10.00 11.67
CA SER A 229 -24.49 -10.77 11.39
C SER A 229 -24.58 -12.06 12.24
N MET A 230 -23.46 -12.76 12.42
CA MET A 230 -23.41 -13.98 13.25
C MET A 230 -23.71 -13.65 14.72
N LEU A 231 -23.10 -12.60 15.26
CA LEU A 231 -23.31 -12.17 16.64
C LEU A 231 -24.78 -11.73 16.86
N GLY A 232 -25.29 -10.84 16.02
CA GLY A 232 -26.64 -10.29 16.13
C GLY A 232 -27.73 -11.32 15.88
N MET A 233 -27.63 -12.09 14.77
CA MET A 233 -28.59 -13.16 14.46
C MET A 233 -28.46 -14.35 15.39
N GLY A 234 -27.24 -14.65 15.85
CA GLY A 234 -27.00 -15.68 16.87
C GLY A 234 -27.75 -15.38 18.16
N CYS A 235 -27.59 -14.14 18.68
CA CYS A 235 -28.31 -13.66 19.86
C CYS A 235 -29.85 -13.69 19.62
N PHE A 236 -30.31 -13.13 18.51
CA PHE A 236 -31.73 -13.14 18.14
C PHE A 236 -32.28 -14.57 18.12
N ASN A 237 -31.64 -15.50 17.41
CA ASN A 237 -32.08 -16.88 17.27
C ASN A 237 -32.04 -17.65 18.61
N MET A 238 -31.01 -17.38 19.44
CA MET A 238 -30.92 -17.97 20.79
C MET A 238 -32.08 -17.53 21.66
N LEU A 239 -32.36 -16.23 21.72
CA LEU A 239 -33.51 -15.69 22.46
C LEU A 239 -34.85 -16.23 21.95
N ARG A 240 -35.02 -16.41 20.64
CA ARG A 240 -36.19 -17.03 20.02
C ARG A 240 -36.33 -18.50 20.42
N ARG A 241 -35.26 -19.25 20.52
CA ARG A 241 -35.28 -20.64 21.04
C ARG A 241 -35.69 -20.69 22.51
N LEU A 242 -35.29 -19.67 23.28
CA LEU A 242 -35.72 -19.49 24.67
C LEU A 242 -37.17 -18.92 24.78
N LYS A 243 -37.95 -18.86 23.67
CA LYS A 243 -39.34 -18.40 23.59
C LYS A 243 -39.50 -16.92 23.91
N VAL A 244 -38.43 -16.08 23.89
CA VAL A 244 -38.54 -14.63 24.05
C VAL A 244 -39.35 -14.06 22.87
N PRO A 245 -40.27 -13.09 23.09
CA PRO A 245 -41.02 -12.44 22.02
C PRO A 245 -40.14 -11.87 20.91
N VAL A 246 -40.61 -11.93 19.65
CA VAL A 246 -39.84 -11.48 18.47
C VAL A 246 -39.34 -10.06 18.61
N LYS A 247 -40.20 -9.15 19.11
CA LYS A 247 -39.85 -7.74 19.30
C LYS A 247 -38.70 -7.56 20.29
N SER A 248 -38.80 -8.20 21.46
CA SER A 248 -37.77 -8.11 22.49
C SER A 248 -36.47 -8.76 22.04
N ALA A 249 -36.49 -9.90 21.35
CA ALA A 249 -35.33 -10.55 20.80
C ALA A 249 -34.65 -9.68 19.71
N ALA A 250 -35.45 -9.00 18.86
CA ALA A 250 -34.90 -8.10 17.83
C ALA A 250 -34.23 -6.87 18.45
N VAL A 251 -34.86 -6.26 19.47
CA VAL A 251 -34.26 -5.13 20.19
C VAL A 251 -32.98 -5.55 20.91
N ALA A 252 -32.99 -6.69 21.60
CA ALA A 252 -31.76 -7.19 22.28
C ALA A 252 -30.64 -7.48 21.31
N GLY A 253 -30.91 -8.11 20.16
CA GLY A 253 -29.90 -8.34 19.11
C GLY A 253 -29.35 -7.05 18.53
N LEU A 254 -30.21 -6.04 18.33
CA LEU A 254 -29.78 -4.71 17.84
C LEU A 254 -28.89 -4.00 18.88
N LEU A 255 -29.30 -3.97 20.14
CA LEU A 255 -28.49 -3.38 21.22
C LEU A 255 -27.11 -4.04 21.33
N LEU A 256 -27.07 -5.39 21.27
CA LEU A 256 -25.80 -6.13 21.31
C LEU A 256 -24.88 -5.70 20.15
N VAL A 257 -25.41 -5.63 18.92
CA VAL A 257 -24.62 -5.27 17.73
C VAL A 257 -24.14 -3.82 17.79
N VAL A 258 -24.94 -2.89 18.29
CA VAL A 258 -24.57 -1.47 18.45
C VAL A 258 -23.49 -1.33 19.54
N MET A 259 -23.65 -1.98 20.69
CA MET A 259 -22.64 -1.97 21.77
C MET A 259 -21.31 -2.61 21.33
N TYR A 260 -21.40 -3.73 20.62
CA TYR A 260 -20.21 -4.38 20.05
C TYR A 260 -19.52 -3.47 19.04
N GLY A 261 -20.25 -2.81 18.13
CA GLY A 261 -19.69 -1.84 17.20
C GLY A 261 -19.02 -0.64 17.90
N ALA A 262 -19.63 -0.14 18.97
CA ALA A 262 -19.05 0.93 19.78
C ALA A 262 -17.73 0.51 20.48
N MET A 263 -17.63 -0.79 20.89
CA MET A 263 -16.46 -1.34 21.55
C MET A 263 -15.28 -1.53 20.59
N ILE A 264 -15.54 -2.00 19.35
CA ILE A 264 -14.49 -2.33 18.37
C ILE A 264 -14.11 -1.16 17.45
N GLY A 265 -14.92 -0.11 17.41
CA GLY A 265 -14.82 1.02 16.48
C GLY A 265 -15.56 0.79 15.16
N THR A 266 -16.02 1.88 14.55
CA THR A 266 -16.84 1.89 13.34
C THR A 266 -16.01 2.06 12.07
N GLN A 267 -15.39 0.97 11.58
CA GLN A 267 -14.85 0.95 10.22
C GLN A 267 -16.00 0.84 9.19
N ALA A 268 -15.76 1.23 7.92
CA ALA A 268 -16.75 1.21 6.85
C ALA A 268 -17.51 -0.14 6.72
N ALA A 269 -16.82 -1.26 6.83
CA ALA A 269 -17.41 -2.60 6.77
C ALA A 269 -18.31 -2.91 7.97
N THR A 270 -17.89 -2.50 9.17
CA THR A 270 -18.62 -2.65 10.43
C THR A 270 -19.87 -1.78 10.43
N PHE A 271 -19.74 -0.50 10.08
CA PHE A 271 -20.86 0.45 9.97
C PHE A 271 -21.93 -0.06 8.99
N ARG A 272 -21.53 -0.48 7.77
CA ARG A 272 -22.44 -1.08 6.80
C ARG A 272 -23.22 -2.24 7.41
N ALA A 273 -22.51 -3.15 8.10
CA ALA A 273 -23.14 -4.33 8.68
C ALA A 273 -24.14 -3.99 9.79
N ILE A 274 -23.80 -3.04 10.65
CA ILE A 274 -24.69 -2.53 11.71
C ILE A 274 -25.93 -1.90 11.08
N CYS A 275 -25.77 -1.02 10.08
CA CYS A 275 -26.90 -0.38 9.38
C CYS A 275 -27.80 -1.41 8.71
N MET A 276 -27.26 -2.37 7.98
CA MET A 276 -28.04 -3.41 7.32
C MET A 276 -28.77 -4.30 8.33
N PHE A 277 -28.10 -4.66 9.44
CA PHE A 277 -28.72 -5.44 10.51
C PHE A 277 -29.84 -4.64 11.21
N ALA A 278 -29.61 -3.35 11.50
CA ALA A 278 -30.60 -2.47 12.07
C ALA A 278 -31.84 -2.35 11.18
N MET A 279 -31.66 -2.15 9.87
CA MET A 279 -32.75 -2.11 8.90
C MET A 279 -33.51 -3.44 8.82
N GLN A 280 -32.82 -4.58 8.90
CA GLN A 280 -33.43 -5.91 8.92
C GLN A 280 -34.29 -6.11 10.16
N MET A 281 -33.78 -5.74 11.34
CA MET A 281 -34.54 -5.84 12.59
C MET A 281 -35.70 -4.84 12.62
N SER A 282 -35.52 -3.62 12.14
CA SER A 282 -36.57 -2.63 12.01
C SER A 282 -37.69 -3.09 11.07
N ALA A 283 -37.35 -3.69 9.93
CA ALA A 283 -38.34 -4.28 9.02
C ALA A 283 -39.15 -5.38 9.71
N LEU A 284 -38.50 -6.23 10.49
CA LEU A 284 -39.14 -7.29 11.28
C LEU A 284 -40.08 -6.71 12.34
N LEU A 285 -39.69 -5.66 13.05
CA LEU A 285 -40.49 -4.97 14.07
C LEU A 285 -41.73 -4.30 13.47
N LEU A 286 -41.59 -3.75 12.27
CA LEU A 286 -42.66 -3.05 11.53
C LEU A 286 -43.52 -3.99 10.68
N GLY A 287 -43.26 -5.30 10.68
CA GLY A 287 -43.96 -6.27 9.86
C GLY A 287 -43.76 -6.05 8.35
N ARG A 288 -42.61 -5.51 7.94
CA ARG A 288 -42.26 -5.23 6.54
C ARG A 288 -41.24 -6.21 6.02
N THR A 289 -41.18 -6.40 4.70
CA THR A 289 -40.14 -7.20 4.04
C THR A 289 -38.84 -6.39 3.91
N TYR A 290 -37.73 -7.02 4.29
CA TYR A 290 -36.41 -6.42 4.12
C TYR A 290 -35.84 -6.66 2.71
N ASP A 291 -35.54 -5.62 1.98
CA ASP A 291 -34.83 -5.70 0.69
C ASP A 291 -33.33 -5.40 0.86
N ARG A 292 -32.50 -6.41 0.63
CA ARG A 292 -31.06 -6.36 0.85
C ARG A 292 -30.36 -5.28 0.01
N LEU A 293 -30.78 -5.09 -1.25
CA LEU A 293 -30.15 -4.09 -2.14
C LEU A 293 -30.51 -2.66 -1.73
N THR A 294 -31.76 -2.41 -1.35
CA THR A 294 -32.16 -1.11 -0.80
C THR A 294 -31.42 -0.83 0.52
N GLY A 295 -31.31 -1.85 1.39
CA GLY A 295 -30.53 -1.72 2.62
C GLY A 295 -29.06 -1.41 2.39
N LEU A 296 -28.43 -2.06 1.42
CA LEU A 296 -27.06 -1.81 1.03
C LEU A 296 -26.87 -0.37 0.50
N SER A 297 -27.78 0.07 -0.37
CA SER A 297 -27.74 1.42 -0.97
C SER A 297 -27.91 2.52 0.08
N VAL A 298 -28.80 2.33 1.06
CA VAL A 298 -29.00 3.27 2.18
C VAL A 298 -27.76 3.31 3.07
N ALA A 299 -27.18 2.15 3.41
CA ALA A 299 -25.96 2.10 4.20
C ALA A 299 -24.77 2.82 3.50
N ALA A 300 -24.65 2.65 2.18
CA ALA A 300 -23.65 3.37 1.39
C ALA A 300 -23.88 4.89 1.40
N MET A 301 -25.13 5.31 1.21
CA MET A 301 -25.49 6.73 1.23
C MET A 301 -25.16 7.36 2.60
N LEU A 302 -25.51 6.70 3.71
CA LEU A 302 -25.22 7.21 5.05
C LEU A 302 -23.70 7.37 5.29
N LEU A 303 -22.89 6.38 4.88
CA LEU A 303 -21.44 6.48 4.96
C LEU A 303 -20.87 7.62 4.12
N LEU A 304 -21.39 7.81 2.91
CA LEU A 304 -20.90 8.88 2.01
C LEU A 304 -21.42 10.28 2.39
N LEU A 305 -22.48 10.38 3.18
CA LEU A 305 -22.90 11.64 3.80
C LEU A 305 -21.97 12.05 4.94
N GLU A 306 -21.44 11.07 5.69
CA GLU A 306 -20.46 11.31 6.76
C GLU A 306 -19.10 11.65 6.18
N GLN A 307 -18.58 10.78 5.28
CA GLN A 307 -17.28 10.96 4.63
C GLN A 307 -17.37 10.61 3.14
N PRO A 308 -17.54 11.61 2.25
CA PRO A 308 -17.70 11.37 0.81
C PRO A 308 -16.54 10.62 0.15
N LEU A 309 -15.31 10.79 0.67
CA LEU A 309 -14.10 10.17 0.13
C LEU A 309 -14.04 8.66 0.29
N TYR A 310 -14.92 8.05 1.11
CA TYR A 310 -15.02 6.59 1.18
C TYR A 310 -15.30 5.94 -0.19
N VAL A 311 -15.87 6.67 -1.15
CA VAL A 311 -16.12 6.17 -2.51
C VAL A 311 -14.83 5.78 -3.27
N PHE A 312 -13.66 6.26 -2.82
CA PHE A 312 -12.34 5.92 -3.36
C PHE A 312 -11.57 4.92 -2.49
N TYR A 313 -12.11 4.56 -1.33
CA TYR A 313 -11.43 3.69 -0.37
C TYR A 313 -11.65 2.21 -0.67
N SER A 314 -10.56 1.42 -0.71
CA SER A 314 -10.59 -0.01 -1.03
C SER A 314 -11.54 -0.80 -0.10
N GLY A 315 -11.51 -0.52 1.20
CA GLY A 315 -12.37 -1.18 2.19
C GLY A 315 -13.86 -0.96 1.95
N PHE A 316 -14.26 0.23 1.50
CA PHE A 316 -15.64 0.51 1.08
C PHE A 316 -15.97 -0.28 -0.19
N LEU A 317 -15.17 -0.13 -1.24
CA LEU A 317 -15.44 -0.72 -2.55
C LEU A 317 -15.50 -2.26 -2.50
N LEU A 318 -14.53 -2.90 -1.84
CA LEU A 318 -14.49 -4.36 -1.69
C LEU A 318 -15.65 -4.88 -0.83
N SER A 319 -15.96 -4.17 0.27
CA SER A 319 -17.03 -4.58 1.20
C SER A 319 -18.41 -4.50 0.55
N PHE A 320 -18.70 -3.41 -0.17
CA PHE A 320 -19.97 -3.24 -0.88
C PHE A 320 -20.03 -4.09 -2.14
N GLY A 321 -18.93 -4.21 -2.88
CA GLY A 321 -18.79 -5.08 -4.05
C GLY A 321 -19.05 -6.54 -3.71
N ALA A 322 -18.52 -7.04 -2.60
CA ALA A 322 -18.77 -8.43 -2.17
C ALA A 322 -20.26 -8.70 -1.91
N VAL A 323 -21.00 -7.79 -1.27
CA VAL A 323 -22.44 -7.94 -1.03
C VAL A 323 -23.22 -7.89 -2.35
N LEU A 324 -22.83 -7.00 -3.29
CA LEU A 324 -23.41 -6.98 -4.63
C LEU A 324 -23.15 -8.29 -5.36
N GLY A 325 -21.94 -8.83 -5.29
CA GLY A 325 -21.57 -10.11 -5.86
C GLY A 325 -22.48 -11.26 -5.39
N VAL A 326 -22.65 -11.40 -4.08
CA VAL A 326 -23.51 -12.44 -3.49
C VAL A 326 -24.99 -12.20 -3.80
N THR A 327 -25.44 -10.94 -3.82
CA THR A 327 -26.88 -10.65 -3.93
C THR A 327 -27.37 -10.62 -5.38
N VAL A 328 -26.52 -10.19 -6.33
CA VAL A 328 -26.88 -9.99 -7.74
C VAL A 328 -26.27 -11.06 -8.64
N ILE A 329 -24.95 -11.29 -8.52
CA ILE A 329 -24.22 -12.14 -9.48
C ILE A 329 -24.34 -13.63 -9.13
N ALA A 330 -24.19 -14.00 -7.86
CA ALA A 330 -24.29 -15.42 -7.45
C ALA A 330 -25.59 -16.11 -7.90
N PRO A 331 -26.78 -15.49 -7.79
CA PRO A 331 -28.03 -16.10 -8.30
C PRO A 331 -28.02 -16.30 -9.83
N LEU A 332 -27.29 -15.46 -10.58
CA LEU A 332 -27.15 -15.64 -12.03
C LEU A 332 -26.27 -16.85 -12.36
N VAL A 333 -25.21 -17.07 -11.60
CA VAL A 333 -24.34 -18.25 -11.71
C VAL A 333 -25.14 -19.52 -11.39
N GLU A 334 -25.91 -19.52 -10.31
CA GLU A 334 -26.79 -20.64 -9.94
C GLU A 334 -27.81 -20.96 -11.05
N LYS A 335 -28.38 -19.92 -11.68
CA LYS A 335 -29.34 -20.07 -12.80
C LYS A 335 -28.71 -20.79 -13.99
N LEU A 336 -27.42 -20.55 -14.30
CA LEU A 336 -26.70 -21.25 -15.38
C LEU A 336 -26.59 -22.75 -15.15
N CYS A 337 -26.52 -23.17 -13.89
CA CYS A 337 -26.36 -24.55 -13.47
C CYS A 337 -27.70 -25.27 -13.23
N LYS A 338 -28.84 -24.54 -13.23
CA LYS A 338 -30.15 -25.05 -12.79
C LYS A 338 -30.65 -26.25 -13.60
N ASP A 339 -30.44 -26.25 -14.91
CA ASP A 339 -30.91 -27.28 -15.82
C ASP A 339 -29.83 -28.32 -16.21
N LYS A 340 -28.76 -28.36 -15.42
CA LYS A 340 -27.66 -29.31 -15.61
C LYS A 340 -27.80 -30.54 -14.71
N VAL A 341 -26.92 -31.54 -14.90
CA VAL A 341 -26.84 -32.73 -14.06
C VAL A 341 -26.61 -32.36 -12.58
N THR A 342 -27.03 -33.23 -11.66
CA THR A 342 -27.03 -32.99 -10.21
C THR A 342 -25.67 -32.52 -9.67
N ILE A 343 -24.60 -33.11 -10.18
CA ILE A 343 -23.23 -32.75 -9.75
C ILE A 343 -22.88 -31.31 -10.13
N VAL A 344 -23.25 -30.87 -11.35
CA VAL A 344 -23.02 -29.48 -11.82
C VAL A 344 -23.87 -28.49 -11.03
N LYS A 345 -25.09 -28.85 -10.65
CA LYS A 345 -25.92 -28.02 -9.74
C LYS A 345 -25.29 -27.87 -8.37
N TRP A 346 -24.75 -28.94 -7.82
CA TRP A 346 -24.12 -28.92 -6.53
C TRP A 346 -22.85 -28.03 -6.54
N PHE A 347 -21.97 -28.22 -7.53
CA PHE A 347 -20.81 -27.35 -7.72
C PHE A 347 -21.21 -25.90 -7.98
N GLY A 348 -22.21 -25.67 -8.85
CA GLY A 348 -22.73 -24.34 -9.14
C GLY A 348 -23.22 -23.63 -7.87
N LYS A 349 -23.90 -24.31 -6.97
CA LYS A 349 -24.33 -23.75 -5.70
C LYS A 349 -23.17 -23.51 -4.72
N LEU A 350 -22.19 -24.41 -4.69
CA LEU A 350 -21.01 -24.29 -3.82
C LEU A 350 -20.14 -23.08 -4.21
N PHE A 351 -19.92 -22.90 -5.50
CA PHE A 351 -19.01 -21.87 -6.02
C PHE A 351 -19.70 -20.54 -6.36
N SER A 352 -21.04 -20.50 -6.47
CA SER A 352 -21.76 -19.30 -6.92
C SER A 352 -21.44 -18.05 -6.09
N GLY A 353 -21.37 -18.19 -4.77
CA GLY A 353 -21.03 -17.10 -3.87
C GLY A 353 -19.63 -16.55 -4.12
N GLY A 354 -18.63 -17.44 -4.17
CA GLY A 354 -17.23 -17.07 -4.45
C GLY A 354 -17.06 -16.43 -5.82
N ILE A 355 -17.64 -17.04 -6.88
CA ILE A 355 -17.63 -16.48 -8.24
C ILE A 355 -18.32 -15.12 -8.27
N GLY A 356 -19.44 -14.96 -7.59
CA GLY A 356 -20.17 -13.70 -7.52
C GLY A 356 -19.36 -12.58 -6.86
N ILE A 357 -18.69 -12.89 -5.73
CA ILE A 357 -17.80 -11.95 -5.04
C ILE A 357 -16.62 -11.62 -5.96
N LEU A 358 -15.93 -12.61 -6.50
CA LEU A 358 -14.79 -12.42 -7.38
C LEU A 358 -15.17 -11.55 -8.58
N ALA A 359 -16.24 -11.87 -9.29
CA ALA A 359 -16.66 -11.07 -10.45
C ALA A 359 -16.98 -9.62 -10.11
N ALA A 360 -17.50 -9.34 -8.91
CA ALA A 360 -17.77 -7.98 -8.47
C ALA A 360 -16.53 -7.22 -8.00
N THR A 361 -15.52 -7.92 -7.44
CA THR A 361 -14.40 -7.28 -6.74
C THR A 361 -13.05 -7.41 -7.44
N PHE A 362 -12.92 -8.26 -8.45
CA PHE A 362 -11.64 -8.56 -9.11
C PHE A 362 -10.94 -7.31 -9.68
N PRO A 363 -11.60 -6.42 -10.46
CA PRO A 363 -10.93 -5.21 -10.94
C PRO A 363 -10.51 -4.26 -9.81
N ILE A 364 -11.31 -4.19 -8.74
CA ILE A 364 -11.02 -3.36 -7.56
C ILE A 364 -9.80 -3.94 -6.84
N GLN A 365 -9.74 -5.27 -6.69
CA GLN A 365 -8.62 -5.95 -6.05
C GLN A 365 -7.32 -5.71 -6.82
N LEU A 366 -7.33 -5.85 -8.15
CA LEU A 366 -6.16 -5.56 -8.99
C LEU A 366 -5.73 -4.09 -8.92
N TYR A 367 -6.68 -3.16 -8.85
CA TYR A 367 -6.39 -1.72 -8.78
C TYR A 367 -5.68 -1.30 -7.50
N PHE A 368 -5.97 -1.96 -6.35
CA PHE A 368 -5.41 -1.60 -5.05
C PHE A 368 -4.28 -2.50 -4.56
N TYR A 369 -4.23 -3.75 -5.02
CA TYR A 369 -3.24 -4.73 -4.52
C TYR A 369 -2.33 -5.29 -5.60
N TYR A 370 -2.64 -5.06 -6.89
CA TYR A 370 -1.80 -5.41 -8.05
C TYR A 370 -1.56 -6.91 -8.26
N GLU A 371 -1.93 -7.74 -7.29
CA GLU A 371 -1.72 -9.19 -7.26
C GLU A 371 -3.01 -9.94 -6.92
N TYR A 372 -3.06 -11.20 -7.29
CA TYR A 372 -4.21 -12.06 -7.02
C TYR A 372 -3.78 -13.48 -6.63
N PRO A 373 -4.12 -13.98 -5.40
CA PRO A 373 -3.90 -15.35 -4.98
C PRO A 373 -4.91 -16.29 -5.66
N ILE A 374 -4.44 -17.10 -6.61
CA ILE A 374 -5.32 -17.95 -7.46
C ILE A 374 -6.15 -18.93 -6.62
N TYR A 375 -5.52 -19.54 -5.63
CA TYR A 375 -6.17 -20.57 -4.80
C TYR A 375 -7.12 -20.01 -3.75
N SER A 376 -7.20 -18.69 -3.61
CA SER A 376 -8.02 -18.00 -2.60
C SER A 376 -9.49 -18.43 -2.61
N MET A 377 -10.06 -18.66 -3.79
CA MET A 377 -11.46 -19.10 -3.89
C MET A 377 -11.66 -20.51 -3.31
N LEU A 378 -10.74 -21.44 -3.55
CA LEU A 378 -10.79 -22.81 -2.99
C LEU A 378 -10.55 -22.78 -1.47
N ILE A 379 -9.57 -22.02 -1.02
CA ILE A 379 -9.26 -21.83 0.40
C ILE A 379 -10.47 -21.28 1.13
N ASN A 380 -11.13 -20.25 0.56
CA ASN A 380 -12.32 -19.63 1.15
C ASN A 380 -13.50 -20.60 1.27
N ILE A 381 -13.69 -21.55 0.36
CA ILE A 381 -14.71 -22.59 0.46
C ILE A 381 -14.48 -23.50 1.68
N MET A 382 -13.22 -23.72 2.04
CA MET A 382 -12.88 -24.57 3.21
C MET A 382 -12.93 -23.77 4.51
N VAL A 383 -12.48 -22.53 4.48
CA VAL A 383 -12.24 -21.68 5.66
C VAL A 383 -13.52 -20.96 6.14
N LEU A 384 -14.30 -20.38 5.21
CA LEU A 384 -15.48 -19.58 5.58
C LEU A 384 -16.58 -20.37 6.32
N PRO A 385 -16.87 -21.65 6.02
CA PRO A 385 -17.83 -22.44 6.80
C PRO A 385 -17.41 -22.70 8.27
N CYS A 386 -16.11 -22.66 8.55
CA CYS A 386 -15.56 -22.87 9.90
C CYS A 386 -15.56 -21.59 10.75
N LEU A 387 -15.57 -20.41 10.12
CA LEU A 387 -15.53 -19.12 10.81
C LEU A 387 -16.65 -18.90 11.83
N PRO A 388 -17.93 -19.30 11.56
CA PRO A 388 -19.01 -19.20 12.56
C PRO A 388 -18.73 -19.97 13.84
N TYR A 389 -18.02 -21.10 13.75
CA TYR A 389 -17.63 -21.89 14.93
C TYR A 389 -16.53 -21.20 15.73
N ILE A 390 -15.52 -20.61 15.06
CA ILE A 390 -14.45 -19.85 15.72
C ILE A 390 -15.06 -18.65 16.47
N VAL A 391 -15.91 -17.87 15.81
CA VAL A 391 -16.58 -16.69 16.42
C VAL A 391 -17.54 -17.10 17.52
N GLY A 392 -18.36 -18.16 17.30
CA GLY A 392 -19.32 -18.63 18.28
C GLY A 392 -18.67 -19.24 19.52
N PHE A 393 -17.69 -20.11 19.35
CA PHE A 393 -16.97 -20.73 20.46
C PHE A 393 -16.07 -19.71 21.18
N GLY A 394 -15.43 -18.81 20.43
CA GLY A 394 -14.70 -17.69 21.03
C GLY A 394 -15.60 -16.82 21.91
N ALA A 395 -16.81 -16.49 21.44
CA ALA A 395 -17.80 -15.77 22.24
C ALA A 395 -18.23 -16.54 23.51
N ILE A 396 -18.37 -17.88 23.42
CA ILE A 396 -18.64 -18.74 24.59
C ILE A 396 -17.47 -18.66 25.59
N VAL A 397 -16.23 -18.77 25.13
CA VAL A 397 -15.04 -18.64 25.98
C VAL A 397 -15.04 -17.29 26.71
N LEU A 398 -15.33 -16.19 26.02
CA LEU A 398 -15.43 -14.86 26.62
C LEU A 398 -16.57 -14.75 27.66
N ALA A 399 -17.70 -15.43 27.43
CA ALA A 399 -18.86 -15.43 28.31
C ALA A 399 -18.73 -16.34 29.55
N THR A 400 -17.72 -17.21 29.63
CA THR A 400 -17.52 -18.06 30.83
C THR A 400 -17.14 -17.21 32.02
N PRO A 401 -17.65 -17.51 33.24
CA PRO A 401 -17.31 -16.73 34.43
C PRO A 401 -15.86 -17.03 34.90
N GLY A 402 -15.24 -15.98 35.46
CA GLY A 402 -13.86 -16.06 35.98
C GLY A 402 -12.78 -16.05 34.91
N ASP A 403 -11.54 -15.98 35.35
CA ASP A 403 -10.37 -15.87 34.49
C ASP A 403 -9.96 -17.21 33.87
N VAL A 404 -10.19 -18.31 34.58
CA VAL A 404 -9.96 -19.68 34.10
C VAL A 404 -11.16 -20.55 34.41
N SER A 405 -11.78 -21.14 33.38
CA SER A 405 -12.90 -22.07 33.50
C SER A 405 -12.65 -23.32 32.69
N VAL A 406 -12.72 -24.49 33.32
CA VAL A 406 -12.56 -25.78 32.67
C VAL A 406 -13.60 -25.98 31.54
N VAL A 407 -14.79 -25.35 31.69
CA VAL A 407 -15.86 -25.41 30.69
C VAL A 407 -15.46 -24.73 29.38
N ALA A 408 -14.55 -23.76 29.41
CA ALA A 408 -14.05 -23.07 28.23
C ALA A 408 -13.07 -23.93 27.39
N LEU A 409 -12.33 -24.83 28.01
CA LEU A 409 -11.21 -25.55 27.37
C LEU A 409 -11.60 -26.33 26.10
N PRO A 410 -12.72 -27.07 26.03
CA PRO A 410 -13.09 -27.73 24.78
C PRO A 410 -13.28 -26.78 23.60
N PHE A 411 -13.86 -25.60 23.85
CA PHE A 411 -14.07 -24.57 22.84
C PHE A 411 -12.77 -23.93 22.40
N VAL A 412 -11.84 -23.73 23.33
CA VAL A 412 -10.48 -23.22 23.04
C VAL A 412 -9.74 -24.20 22.12
N TYR A 413 -9.72 -25.50 22.44
CA TYR A 413 -9.05 -26.51 21.61
C TYR A 413 -9.65 -26.60 20.21
N VAL A 414 -10.98 -26.50 20.07
CA VAL A 414 -11.62 -26.49 18.75
C VAL A 414 -11.24 -25.23 17.96
N CYS A 415 -11.23 -24.05 18.59
CA CYS A 415 -10.81 -22.82 17.93
C CYS A 415 -9.34 -22.90 17.47
N GLN A 416 -8.42 -23.35 18.34
CA GLN A 416 -7.01 -23.51 17.99
C GLN A 416 -6.80 -24.54 16.88
N GLY A 417 -7.53 -25.66 16.91
CA GLY A 417 -7.48 -26.68 15.86
C GLY A 417 -7.96 -26.17 14.51
N LEU A 418 -9.02 -25.35 14.48
CA LEU A 418 -9.50 -24.73 13.25
C LEU A 418 -8.52 -23.68 12.71
N LEU A 419 -7.92 -22.86 13.59
CA LEU A 419 -6.91 -21.88 13.19
C LEU A 419 -5.62 -22.56 12.69
N TRP A 420 -5.20 -23.62 13.33
CA TRP A 420 -4.12 -24.46 12.83
C TRP A 420 -4.44 -25.07 11.45
N GLY A 421 -5.67 -25.52 11.25
CA GLY A 421 -6.14 -25.99 9.94
C GLY A 421 -6.05 -24.88 8.86
N TYR A 422 -6.42 -23.64 9.19
CA TYR A 422 -6.28 -22.49 8.28
C TYR A 422 -4.82 -22.25 7.90
N GLU A 423 -3.95 -22.25 8.90
CA GLU A 423 -2.51 -22.10 8.68
C GLU A 423 -1.96 -23.20 7.76
N GLN A 424 -2.29 -24.47 8.03
CA GLN A 424 -1.83 -25.59 7.19
C GLN A 424 -2.33 -25.49 5.74
N ILE A 425 -3.59 -25.10 5.53
CA ILE A 425 -4.14 -24.93 4.20
C ILE A 425 -3.39 -23.82 3.44
N CYS A 426 -3.08 -22.69 4.10
CA CYS A 426 -2.31 -21.61 3.50
C CYS A 426 -0.87 -22.03 3.20
N LEU A 427 -0.17 -22.69 4.13
CA LEU A 427 1.18 -23.21 3.90
C LEU A 427 1.24 -24.20 2.72
N GLN A 428 0.25 -25.08 2.59
CA GLN A 428 0.20 -25.98 1.44
C GLN A 428 -0.10 -25.25 0.13
N SER A 429 -0.89 -24.17 0.17
CA SER A 429 -1.18 -23.39 -1.01
C SER A 429 0.03 -22.64 -1.55
N GLN A 430 0.96 -22.18 -0.71
CA GLN A 430 2.21 -21.55 -1.13
C GLN A 430 3.13 -22.50 -1.92
N LYS A 431 3.07 -23.81 -1.65
CA LYS A 431 3.85 -24.81 -2.37
C LYS A 431 3.31 -25.11 -3.78
N LEU A 432 2.12 -24.63 -4.10
CA LEU A 432 1.52 -24.84 -5.41
C LEU A 432 2.06 -23.81 -6.41
N PRO A 433 2.23 -24.19 -7.69
CA PRO A 433 2.71 -23.28 -8.72
C PRO A 433 1.75 -22.11 -8.90
N TYR A 434 2.30 -20.93 -9.19
CA TYR A 434 1.52 -19.70 -9.44
C TYR A 434 0.54 -19.35 -8.30
N HIS A 435 0.91 -19.61 -7.05
CA HIS A 435 0.04 -19.36 -5.89
C HIS A 435 -0.43 -17.91 -5.81
N CYS A 436 0.37 -16.95 -6.25
CA CYS A 436 0.03 -15.54 -6.38
C CYS A 436 0.47 -15.02 -7.75
N LEU A 437 -0.41 -14.33 -8.46
CA LEU A 437 -0.11 -13.69 -9.75
C LEU A 437 0.01 -12.19 -9.56
N VAL A 438 1.12 -11.63 -9.99
CA VAL A 438 1.32 -10.18 -10.13
C VAL A 438 0.72 -9.76 -11.47
N LEU A 439 -0.37 -8.98 -11.46
CA LEU A 439 -1.17 -8.65 -12.65
C LEU A 439 -1.19 -7.15 -12.95
N GLY A 440 -0.67 -6.34 -12.05
CA GLY A 440 -0.60 -4.88 -12.19
C GLY A 440 -1.93 -4.15 -11.99
N ALA A 441 -1.82 -2.83 -11.90
CA ALA A 441 -2.96 -1.93 -11.78
C ALA A 441 -3.69 -1.77 -13.12
N PRO A 442 -4.98 -2.12 -13.24
CA PRO A 442 -5.73 -1.89 -14.47
C PRO A 442 -5.99 -0.40 -14.69
N ALA A 443 -5.91 0.03 -15.94
CA ALA A 443 -6.30 1.37 -16.34
C ALA A 443 -7.82 1.58 -16.17
N GLY A 444 -8.25 2.82 -15.92
CA GLY A 444 -9.66 3.12 -15.67
C GLY A 444 -10.60 2.63 -16.78
N TRP A 445 -10.21 2.76 -18.06
CA TRP A 445 -11.01 2.27 -19.18
C TRP A 445 -11.17 0.74 -19.22
N GLN A 446 -10.15 -0.01 -18.77
CA GLN A 446 -10.21 -1.49 -18.67
C GLN A 446 -11.24 -1.90 -17.60
N ILE A 447 -11.25 -1.19 -16.46
CA ILE A 447 -12.22 -1.41 -15.38
C ILE A 447 -13.64 -1.13 -15.88
N VAL A 448 -13.85 -0.02 -16.57
CA VAL A 448 -15.16 0.34 -17.15
C VAL A 448 -15.61 -0.72 -18.17
N LEU A 449 -14.74 -1.11 -19.07
CA LEU A 449 -15.03 -2.16 -20.07
C LEU A 449 -15.47 -3.46 -19.38
N TYR A 450 -14.72 -3.88 -18.36
CA TYR A 450 -15.03 -5.10 -17.59
C TYR A 450 -16.46 -5.04 -16.99
N TYR A 451 -16.80 -3.95 -16.29
CA TYR A 451 -18.13 -3.83 -15.68
C TYR A 451 -19.26 -3.68 -16.70
N VAL A 452 -19.00 -3.07 -17.86
CA VAL A 452 -19.96 -3.04 -18.97
C VAL A 452 -20.22 -4.47 -19.51
N CYS A 453 -19.14 -5.24 -19.72
CA CYS A 453 -19.27 -6.63 -20.13
C CYS A 453 -20.00 -7.49 -19.07
N LEU A 454 -19.70 -7.30 -17.79
CA LEU A 454 -20.37 -7.99 -16.69
C LEU A 454 -21.86 -7.65 -16.60
N PHE A 455 -22.22 -6.39 -16.81
CA PHE A 455 -23.61 -5.94 -16.85
C PHE A 455 -24.36 -6.53 -18.03
N LEU A 456 -23.78 -6.49 -19.23
CA LEU A 456 -24.35 -7.06 -20.44
C LEU A 456 -24.53 -8.58 -20.30
N TRP A 457 -23.54 -9.26 -19.72
CA TRP A 457 -23.63 -10.69 -19.41
C TRP A 457 -24.84 -11.00 -18.52
N GLY A 458 -24.99 -10.28 -17.41
CA GLY A 458 -26.12 -10.44 -16.49
C GLY A 458 -27.47 -10.13 -17.16
N TYR A 459 -27.53 -9.03 -17.93
CA TYR A 459 -28.75 -8.63 -18.65
C TYR A 459 -29.20 -9.69 -19.66
N LEU A 460 -28.27 -10.20 -20.45
CA LEU A 460 -28.59 -11.21 -21.48
C LEU A 460 -28.91 -12.59 -20.88
N LEU A 461 -28.33 -12.96 -19.74
CA LEU A 461 -28.74 -14.15 -19.00
C LEU A 461 -30.18 -14.07 -18.47
N LEU A 462 -30.67 -12.88 -18.16
CA LEU A 462 -32.05 -12.67 -17.68
C LEU A 462 -33.05 -12.63 -18.84
N HIS A 463 -32.69 -12.03 -19.98
CA HIS A 463 -33.62 -11.70 -21.07
C HIS A 463 -33.32 -12.41 -22.38
N GLY A 464 -32.12 -12.99 -22.56
CA GLY A 464 -31.69 -13.64 -23.79
C GLY A 464 -32.36 -14.99 -24.01
N LYS A 465 -32.89 -15.21 -25.22
CA LYS A 465 -33.59 -16.46 -25.60
C LYS A 465 -32.71 -17.40 -26.45
N LYS A 466 -31.56 -16.93 -26.97
CA LYS A 466 -30.72 -17.66 -27.90
C LYS A 466 -29.42 -18.15 -27.24
N LYS A 467 -29.12 -19.45 -27.28
CA LYS A 467 -27.94 -20.06 -26.66
C LYS A 467 -26.59 -19.50 -27.20
N TRP A 468 -26.51 -19.18 -28.47
CA TRP A 468 -25.28 -18.65 -29.06
C TRP A 468 -24.96 -17.21 -28.59
N VAL A 469 -25.98 -16.41 -28.24
CA VAL A 469 -25.78 -15.08 -27.64
C VAL A 469 -25.15 -15.20 -26.25
N SER A 470 -25.59 -16.18 -25.46
CA SER A 470 -24.95 -16.45 -24.15
C SER A 470 -23.48 -16.88 -24.31
N LEU A 471 -23.15 -17.65 -25.34
CA LEU A 471 -21.78 -18.08 -25.62
C LEU A 471 -20.89 -16.89 -26.02
N LEU A 472 -21.37 -16.02 -26.91
CA LEU A 472 -20.65 -14.80 -27.31
C LEU A 472 -20.36 -13.89 -26.12
N VAL A 473 -21.32 -13.74 -25.23
CA VAL A 473 -21.17 -12.87 -24.05
C VAL A 473 -20.23 -13.50 -23.00
N CYS A 474 -20.24 -14.82 -22.84
CA CYS A 474 -19.21 -15.50 -22.05
C CYS A 474 -17.82 -15.26 -22.64
N GLY A 475 -17.67 -15.34 -23.99
CA GLY A 475 -16.42 -15.03 -24.68
C GLY A 475 -15.99 -13.58 -24.47
N ALA A 476 -16.91 -12.61 -24.57
CA ALA A 476 -16.61 -11.20 -24.31
C ALA A 476 -16.19 -10.95 -22.84
N MET A 477 -16.81 -11.66 -21.90
CA MET A 477 -16.43 -11.57 -20.48
C MET A 477 -15.03 -12.13 -20.25
N MET A 478 -14.70 -13.28 -20.86
CA MET A 478 -13.34 -13.83 -20.81
C MET A 478 -12.32 -12.88 -21.42
N ALA A 479 -12.64 -12.29 -22.59
CA ALA A 479 -11.78 -11.27 -23.20
C ALA A 479 -11.58 -10.05 -22.31
N ALA A 480 -12.65 -9.58 -21.65
CA ALA A 480 -12.55 -8.46 -20.72
C ALA A 480 -11.66 -8.78 -19.48
N VAL A 481 -11.69 -10.02 -18.99
CA VAL A 481 -10.76 -10.48 -17.92
C VAL A 481 -9.31 -10.46 -18.43
N VAL A 482 -9.07 -10.99 -19.65
CA VAL A 482 -7.72 -10.98 -20.25
C VAL A 482 -7.24 -9.54 -20.46
N ILE A 483 -8.10 -8.64 -20.96
CA ILE A 483 -7.76 -7.23 -21.16
C ILE A 483 -7.39 -6.55 -19.83
N LEU A 484 -8.04 -6.90 -18.73
CA LEU A 484 -7.66 -6.39 -17.39
C LEU A 484 -6.23 -6.77 -16.98
N MET A 485 -5.65 -7.81 -17.55
CA MET A 485 -4.32 -8.32 -17.21
C MET A 485 -3.22 -7.83 -18.16
N ILE A 486 -3.58 -7.14 -19.26
CA ILE A 486 -2.61 -6.66 -20.24
C ILE A 486 -2.02 -5.34 -19.80
N ARG A 487 -0.69 -5.27 -19.76
CA ARG A 487 0.11 -4.06 -19.48
C ARG A 487 1.10 -3.87 -20.63
N PRO A 488 0.67 -3.24 -21.75
CA PRO A 488 1.58 -3.05 -22.87
C PRO A 488 2.67 -2.02 -22.49
N VAL A 489 3.90 -2.37 -22.79
CA VAL A 489 5.05 -1.45 -22.73
C VAL A 489 5.52 -1.22 -24.15
N PHE A 490 5.68 0.04 -24.52
CA PHE A 490 6.16 0.46 -25.84
C PHE A 490 7.48 1.20 -25.67
N GLY A 491 8.51 0.76 -26.42
CA GLY A 491 9.82 1.37 -26.33
C GLY A 491 10.53 1.12 -24.98
N LEU A 492 11.38 2.05 -24.59
CA LEU A 492 12.08 2.05 -23.31
C LEU A 492 11.39 2.98 -22.32
N THR A 493 11.14 2.51 -21.12
CA THR A 493 10.66 3.34 -20.00
C THR A 493 11.67 3.26 -18.86
N CYS A 494 12.15 4.40 -18.39
CA CYS A 494 13.00 4.51 -17.21
C CYS A 494 12.26 5.29 -16.11
N ARG A 495 12.25 4.74 -14.89
CA ARG A 495 11.56 5.31 -13.73
C ARG A 495 12.55 5.53 -12.61
N PHE A 496 12.80 6.79 -12.27
CA PHE A 496 13.61 7.19 -11.12
C PHE A 496 12.67 7.35 -9.92
N LEU A 497 12.76 6.44 -8.97
CA LEU A 497 11.85 6.41 -7.83
C LEU A 497 12.27 7.41 -6.76
N SER A 498 11.30 8.03 -6.11
CA SER A 498 11.53 8.91 -4.95
C SER A 498 11.68 8.05 -3.70
N VAL A 499 12.91 7.72 -3.34
CA VAL A 499 13.25 6.88 -2.18
C VAL A 499 13.68 7.69 -0.94
N GLY A 500 13.58 9.01 -1.00
CA GLY A 500 14.22 9.90 -0.04
C GLY A 500 15.69 10.10 -0.40
N GLN A 501 16.60 10.08 0.58
CA GLN A 501 18.02 10.17 0.30
C GLN A 501 18.55 8.79 -0.10
N GLY A 502 18.85 8.62 -1.38
CA GLY A 502 19.31 7.40 -2.02
C GLY A 502 18.84 7.26 -3.46
N ASP A 503 19.07 6.11 -4.08
CA ASP A 503 18.76 5.83 -5.47
C ASP A 503 17.94 4.56 -5.66
N CYS A 504 17.02 4.61 -6.61
CA CYS A 504 16.33 3.44 -7.13
C CYS A 504 15.80 3.75 -8.53
N THR A 505 16.31 3.04 -9.53
CA THR A 505 15.91 3.24 -10.92
C THR A 505 15.39 1.93 -11.50
N VAL A 506 14.22 1.98 -12.16
CA VAL A 506 13.60 0.83 -12.84
C VAL A 506 13.53 1.10 -14.33
N LEU A 507 14.24 0.31 -15.13
CA LEU A 507 14.19 0.35 -16.59
C LEU A 507 13.35 -0.82 -17.10
N GLN A 508 12.48 -0.55 -18.05
CA GLN A 508 11.63 -1.56 -18.67
C GLN A 508 11.65 -1.41 -20.19
N TYR A 509 12.03 -2.49 -20.86
CA TYR A 509 12.07 -2.58 -22.31
C TYR A 509 11.30 -3.84 -22.76
N GLY A 510 10.13 -3.66 -23.36
CA GLY A 510 9.25 -4.78 -23.71
C GLY A 510 8.84 -5.60 -22.49
N GLN A 511 9.31 -6.85 -22.41
CA GLN A 511 9.06 -7.74 -21.26
C GLN A 511 10.22 -7.76 -20.26
N GLU A 512 11.37 -7.23 -20.64
CA GLU A 512 12.56 -7.22 -19.81
C GLU A 512 12.55 -6.03 -18.85
N THR A 513 12.96 -6.28 -17.62
CA THR A 513 13.00 -5.28 -16.55
C THR A 513 14.34 -5.33 -15.84
N TYR A 514 14.92 -4.17 -15.64
CA TYR A 514 16.18 -3.98 -14.93
C TYR A 514 15.99 -2.99 -13.79
N VAL A 515 16.63 -3.27 -12.66
CA VAL A 515 16.68 -2.36 -11.52
C VAL A 515 18.12 -1.93 -11.34
N VAL A 516 18.38 -0.64 -11.24
CA VAL A 516 19.70 -0.08 -10.93
C VAL A 516 19.60 0.60 -9.59
N ASP A 517 20.30 0.08 -8.63
CA ASP A 517 20.26 0.44 -7.21
C ASP A 517 18.87 0.31 -6.58
N CYS A 518 18.81 0.15 -5.30
CA CYS A 518 17.66 0.36 -4.46
C CYS A 518 18.14 0.54 -3.03
N GLY A 519 18.28 1.78 -2.61
CA GLY A 519 18.68 2.08 -1.26
C GLY A 519 18.11 3.40 -0.77
N SER A 520 18.14 3.60 0.54
CA SER A 520 17.72 4.84 1.18
C SER A 520 18.25 4.96 2.60
N THR A 521 18.71 6.15 2.97
CA THR A 521 19.00 6.48 4.38
C THR A 521 17.80 7.10 5.10
N SER A 522 16.75 7.49 4.34
CA SER A 522 15.54 8.11 4.88
C SER A 522 14.41 7.13 5.12
N GLU A 523 14.33 6.03 4.34
CA GLU A 523 13.27 5.02 4.38
C GLU A 523 13.87 3.65 4.72
N SER A 524 13.54 3.14 5.90
CA SER A 524 14.10 1.87 6.40
C SER A 524 13.56 0.62 5.68
N LYS A 525 12.42 0.73 5.00
CA LYS A 525 11.75 -0.36 4.28
C LYS A 525 11.52 0.00 2.81
N VAL A 526 12.58 0.47 2.16
CA VAL A 526 12.50 1.01 0.79
C VAL A 526 12.06 -0.05 -0.22
N ALA A 527 12.51 -1.30 -0.09
CA ALA A 527 12.04 -2.37 -0.97
C ALA A 527 10.54 -2.65 -0.79
N ASP A 528 10.09 -2.88 0.44
CA ASP A 528 8.71 -3.25 0.73
C ASP A 528 7.71 -2.11 0.50
N ASN A 529 8.12 -0.87 0.76
CA ASN A 529 7.24 0.29 0.71
C ASN A 529 7.25 1.02 -0.64
N ILE A 530 8.34 0.89 -1.44
CA ILE A 530 8.53 1.66 -2.67
C ILE A 530 8.80 0.76 -3.88
N LEU A 531 9.89 -0.02 -3.91
CA LEU A 531 10.29 -0.78 -5.11
C LEU A 531 9.27 -1.87 -5.45
N LEU A 532 9.00 -2.80 -4.53
CA LEU A 532 8.11 -3.94 -4.79
C LEU A 532 6.67 -3.50 -5.13
N PRO A 533 6.06 -2.51 -4.44
CA PRO A 533 4.79 -1.95 -4.85
C PRO A 533 4.81 -1.33 -6.26
N CYS A 534 5.90 -0.65 -6.63
CA CYS A 534 6.08 -0.08 -7.97
C CYS A 534 6.14 -1.19 -9.04
N LEU A 535 6.98 -2.21 -8.85
CA LEU A 535 7.07 -3.35 -9.76
C LEU A 535 5.71 -4.05 -9.92
N LYS A 536 5.04 -4.33 -8.80
CA LYS A 536 3.70 -4.94 -8.81
C LYS A 536 2.65 -4.05 -9.47
N TYR A 537 2.70 -2.73 -9.29
CA TYR A 537 1.80 -1.78 -9.96
C TYR A 537 1.86 -1.89 -11.48
N TYR A 538 3.06 -2.05 -12.03
CA TYR A 538 3.26 -2.25 -13.47
C TYR A 538 3.07 -3.70 -13.94
N GLY A 539 2.79 -4.63 -13.03
CA GLY A 539 2.58 -6.04 -13.35
C GLY A 539 3.88 -6.81 -13.59
N ILE A 540 5.00 -6.29 -13.08
CA ILE A 540 6.32 -6.91 -13.20
C ILE A 540 6.44 -8.00 -12.13
N SER A 541 6.56 -9.24 -12.56
CA SER A 541 6.74 -10.42 -11.70
C SER A 541 8.15 -11.00 -11.75
N GLU A 542 9.01 -10.46 -12.63
CA GLU A 542 10.40 -10.87 -12.78
C GLU A 542 11.24 -9.66 -13.17
N VAL A 543 12.40 -9.51 -12.56
CA VAL A 543 13.42 -8.54 -12.87
C VAL A 543 14.62 -9.30 -13.41
N ASP A 544 14.96 -9.06 -14.68
CA ASP A 544 16.01 -9.81 -15.40
C ASP A 544 17.40 -9.53 -14.87
N GLY A 545 17.64 -8.31 -14.39
CA GLY A 545 18.90 -7.91 -13.77
C GLY A 545 18.76 -6.81 -12.73
N VAL A 546 19.41 -7.00 -11.59
CA VAL A 546 19.56 -5.99 -10.53
C VAL A 546 21.01 -5.54 -10.53
N PHE A 547 21.26 -4.31 -10.95
CA PHE A 547 22.58 -3.69 -10.96
C PHE A 547 22.76 -2.91 -9.66
N ILE A 548 23.93 -3.04 -9.04
CA ILE A 548 24.29 -2.29 -7.83
C ILE A 548 25.54 -1.49 -8.16
N SER A 549 25.43 -0.17 -8.06
CA SER A 549 26.54 0.72 -8.41
C SER A 549 27.72 0.59 -7.42
N HIS A 550 27.41 0.57 -6.11
CA HIS A 550 28.39 0.42 -5.03
C HIS A 550 27.70 -0.03 -3.74
N ALA A 551 28.48 -0.29 -2.69
CA ALA A 551 28.00 -0.95 -1.47
C ALA A 551 27.39 -0.03 -0.42
N ASP A 552 27.28 1.27 -0.67
CA ASP A 552 26.70 2.20 0.32
C ASP A 552 25.21 1.92 0.56
N GLY A 553 24.79 2.19 1.79
CA GLY A 553 23.44 1.84 2.24
C GLY A 553 22.32 2.50 1.45
N ASP A 554 22.52 3.71 0.95
CA ASP A 554 21.56 4.44 0.13
C ASP A 554 21.48 3.96 -1.34
N HIS A 555 22.26 2.92 -1.69
CA HIS A 555 22.19 2.23 -2.98
C HIS A 555 21.84 0.75 -2.85
N MET A 556 22.21 0.07 -1.76
CA MET A 556 22.14 -1.39 -1.64
C MET A 556 21.14 -1.89 -0.58
N ASN A 557 20.82 -1.12 0.49
CA ASN A 557 20.08 -1.64 1.64
C ASN A 557 18.69 -2.18 1.29
N GLY A 558 18.02 -1.62 0.28
CA GLY A 558 16.75 -2.12 -0.21
C GLY A 558 16.86 -3.46 -0.94
N ILE A 559 17.98 -3.68 -1.65
CA ILE A 559 18.22 -5.00 -2.29
C ILE A 559 18.45 -6.07 -1.22
N LEU A 560 19.24 -5.79 -0.18
CA LEU A 560 19.41 -6.69 0.95
C LEU A 560 18.06 -6.99 1.64
N GLN A 561 17.23 -5.96 1.84
CA GLN A 561 15.88 -6.15 2.35
C GLN A 561 15.03 -7.04 1.45
N TRP A 562 15.06 -6.82 0.13
CA TRP A 562 14.33 -7.65 -0.83
C TRP A 562 14.76 -9.11 -0.76
N LEU A 563 16.07 -9.39 -0.66
CA LEU A 563 16.58 -10.75 -0.50
C LEU A 563 16.09 -11.42 0.80
N THR A 564 15.93 -10.68 1.90
CA THR A 564 15.37 -11.23 3.15
C THR A 564 13.88 -11.57 3.05
N THR A 565 13.13 -10.86 2.23
CA THR A 565 11.68 -11.05 2.02
C THR A 565 11.36 -11.71 0.68
N TYR A 566 12.36 -12.28 0.01
CA TYR A 566 12.30 -12.74 -1.39
C TYR A 566 11.14 -13.68 -1.68
N GLU A 567 10.94 -14.71 -0.86
CA GLU A 567 9.87 -15.70 -1.04
C GLU A 567 8.46 -15.09 -0.98
N HIS A 568 8.31 -13.99 -0.23
CA HIS A 568 7.04 -13.28 -0.04
C HIS A 568 6.84 -12.11 -1.00
N SER A 569 7.87 -11.76 -1.77
CA SER A 569 7.84 -10.61 -2.69
C SER A 569 6.96 -10.86 -3.91
N HIS A 570 6.85 -12.12 -4.36
CA HIS A 570 6.21 -12.54 -5.62
C HIS A 570 6.84 -11.92 -6.88
N VAL A 571 8.03 -11.33 -6.74
CA VAL A 571 8.83 -10.81 -7.82
C VAL A 571 10.18 -11.50 -7.81
N LYS A 572 10.55 -12.13 -8.93
CA LYS A 572 11.79 -12.88 -9.05
C LYS A 572 12.93 -11.97 -9.50
N ILE A 573 14.15 -12.32 -9.06
CA ILE A 573 15.40 -11.74 -9.54
C ILE A 573 16.07 -12.76 -10.45
N GLY A 574 16.31 -12.40 -11.70
CA GLY A 574 16.99 -13.25 -12.68
C GLY A 574 18.49 -13.33 -12.42
N ARG A 575 19.14 -12.20 -12.13
CA ARG A 575 20.54 -12.10 -11.74
C ARG A 575 20.85 -10.81 -10.98
N ILE A 576 21.94 -10.81 -10.24
CA ILE A 576 22.50 -9.60 -9.63
C ILE A 576 23.80 -9.26 -10.36
N VAL A 577 24.00 -7.99 -10.67
CA VAL A 577 25.18 -7.47 -11.37
C VAL A 577 25.91 -6.49 -10.47
N LEU A 578 27.15 -6.77 -10.18
CA LEU A 578 28.03 -5.98 -9.31
C LEU A 578 29.16 -5.34 -10.10
N PRO A 579 29.80 -4.28 -9.61
CA PRO A 579 31.02 -3.74 -10.21
C PRO A 579 32.15 -4.77 -10.18
N SER A 580 33.00 -4.75 -11.21
CA SER A 580 34.12 -5.69 -11.34
C SER A 580 35.26 -5.29 -10.39
N LEU A 581 35.24 -5.85 -9.19
CA LEU A 581 36.27 -5.67 -8.16
C LEU A 581 37.20 -6.89 -8.08
N GLY A 582 38.36 -6.73 -7.41
CA GLY A 582 39.18 -7.86 -6.98
C GLY A 582 38.43 -8.76 -5.99
N LYS A 583 38.76 -10.06 -5.92
CA LYS A 583 38.01 -11.00 -5.11
C LYS A 583 37.88 -10.63 -3.63
N GLU A 584 38.97 -10.14 -3.02
CA GLU A 584 39.00 -9.75 -1.61
C GLU A 584 38.10 -8.53 -1.38
N ALA A 585 38.20 -7.51 -2.26
CA ALA A 585 37.39 -6.32 -2.22
C ALA A 585 35.86 -6.66 -2.43
N LEU A 586 35.55 -7.54 -3.38
CA LEU A 586 34.19 -7.96 -3.64
C LEU A 586 33.57 -8.66 -2.43
N GLU A 587 34.32 -9.55 -1.74
CA GLU A 587 33.82 -10.21 -0.53
C GLU A 587 33.71 -9.25 0.66
N GLN A 588 34.62 -8.27 0.77
CA GLN A 588 34.57 -7.25 1.81
C GLN A 588 33.33 -6.37 1.68
N GLU A 589 33.07 -5.84 0.49
CA GLU A 589 32.02 -4.86 0.21
C GLU A 589 30.63 -5.52 0.07
N PHE A 590 30.55 -6.67 -0.61
CA PHE A 590 29.29 -7.33 -0.97
C PHE A 590 29.08 -8.69 -0.31
N GLY A 591 29.88 -9.09 0.68
CA GLY A 591 29.85 -10.43 1.25
C GLY A 591 28.50 -10.87 1.84
N GLU A 592 27.73 -9.97 2.46
CA GLU A 592 26.38 -10.27 2.95
C GLU A 592 25.42 -10.55 1.79
N LEU A 593 25.47 -9.74 0.75
CA LEU A 593 24.64 -9.88 -0.45
C LEU A 593 24.99 -11.16 -1.21
N LEU A 594 26.29 -11.48 -1.37
CA LEU A 594 26.75 -12.70 -2.03
C LEU A 594 26.23 -13.96 -1.32
N ARG A 595 26.32 -14.02 0.01
CA ARG A 595 25.78 -15.14 0.81
C ARG A 595 24.26 -15.26 0.68
N SER A 596 23.55 -14.13 0.69
CA SER A 596 22.10 -14.11 0.53
C SER A 596 21.69 -14.58 -0.86
N ALA A 597 22.37 -14.13 -1.91
CA ALA A 597 22.14 -14.53 -3.29
C ALA A 597 22.43 -16.05 -3.50
N GLU A 598 23.53 -16.55 -2.94
CA GLU A 598 23.86 -17.99 -2.97
C GLU A 598 22.79 -18.84 -2.29
N THR A 599 22.28 -18.41 -1.14
CA THR A 599 21.21 -19.12 -0.41
C THR A 599 19.91 -19.21 -1.22
N LEU A 600 19.65 -18.22 -2.07
CA LEU A 600 18.44 -18.12 -2.89
C LEU A 600 18.63 -18.63 -4.33
N ASP A 601 19.78 -19.22 -4.65
CA ASP A 601 20.17 -19.64 -6.01
C ASP A 601 20.08 -18.51 -7.07
N ILE A 602 20.34 -17.27 -6.67
CA ILE A 602 20.36 -16.12 -7.58
C ILE A 602 21.78 -15.94 -8.15
N PRO A 603 21.95 -16.02 -9.48
CA PRO A 603 23.26 -15.86 -10.09
C PRO A 603 23.78 -14.42 -9.92
N VAL A 604 25.06 -14.31 -9.55
CA VAL A 604 25.78 -13.03 -9.43
C VAL A 604 26.83 -12.93 -10.54
N THR A 605 26.89 -11.79 -11.20
CA THR A 605 27.83 -11.50 -12.29
C THR A 605 28.51 -10.17 -11.98
N THR A 606 29.77 -10.02 -12.36
CA THR A 606 30.51 -8.74 -12.25
C THR A 606 30.76 -8.15 -13.62
N LEU A 607 30.51 -6.84 -13.78
CA LEU A 607 30.78 -6.11 -15.02
C LEU A 607 31.67 -4.91 -14.74
N GLY A 608 32.56 -4.61 -15.68
CA GLY A 608 33.48 -3.48 -15.63
C GLY A 608 33.61 -2.77 -16.97
N ALA A 609 34.40 -1.70 -17.01
CA ALA A 609 34.52 -0.84 -18.18
C ALA A 609 34.84 -1.62 -19.46
N GLY A 610 34.08 -1.35 -20.53
CA GLY A 610 34.15 -2.00 -21.82
C GLY A 610 33.32 -3.29 -21.92
N ASP A 611 32.60 -3.73 -20.85
CA ASP A 611 31.61 -4.76 -20.99
C ASP A 611 30.31 -4.15 -21.57
N SER A 612 29.67 -4.87 -22.49
CA SER A 612 28.40 -4.48 -23.09
C SER A 612 27.41 -5.63 -23.12
N LEU A 613 26.13 -5.30 -23.00
CA LEU A 613 25.02 -6.24 -23.13
C LEU A 613 24.02 -5.71 -24.16
N GLN A 614 23.68 -6.55 -25.14
CA GLN A 614 22.68 -6.23 -26.15
C GLN A 614 21.36 -6.90 -25.80
N MET A 615 20.30 -6.13 -25.70
CA MET A 615 18.96 -6.56 -25.31
C MET A 615 17.94 -6.08 -26.37
N GLY A 616 17.91 -6.77 -27.52
CA GLY A 616 17.15 -6.30 -28.69
C GLY A 616 17.70 -4.99 -29.23
N GLU A 617 16.90 -3.91 -29.22
CA GLU A 617 17.35 -2.55 -29.63
C GLU A 617 17.93 -1.75 -28.45
N LEU A 618 17.87 -2.26 -27.22
CA LEU A 618 18.48 -1.64 -26.06
C LEU A 618 19.91 -2.17 -25.91
N GLU A 619 20.86 -1.27 -25.80
CA GLU A 619 22.26 -1.55 -25.55
C GLU A 619 22.64 -0.99 -24.18
N LEU A 620 23.35 -1.78 -23.39
CA LEU A 620 24.00 -1.36 -22.16
C LEU A 620 25.52 -1.40 -22.34
N GLU A 621 26.19 -0.31 -22.07
CA GLU A 621 27.63 -0.24 -21.95
C GLU A 621 28.05 0.16 -20.54
N VAL A 622 29.04 -0.55 -19.97
CA VAL A 622 29.63 -0.22 -18.67
C VAL A 622 30.85 0.67 -18.90
N LEU A 623 30.81 1.89 -18.38
CA LEU A 623 31.88 2.87 -18.56
C LEU A 623 32.89 2.85 -17.40
N HIS A 624 32.50 2.49 -16.20
CA HIS A 624 33.26 2.43 -14.96
C HIS A 624 32.70 1.36 -14.01
N PRO A 625 33.52 0.73 -13.10
CA PRO A 625 34.98 0.87 -12.93
C PRO A 625 35.79 0.06 -13.95
N VAL A 626 37.09 0.26 -13.97
CA VAL A 626 37.99 -0.63 -14.74
C VAL A 626 37.91 -2.05 -14.18
N LYS A 627 38.07 -3.06 -15.07
CA LYS A 627 37.95 -4.47 -14.67
C LYS A 627 38.97 -4.83 -13.59
N HIS A 628 38.49 -5.60 -12.59
CA HIS A 628 39.28 -6.05 -11.43
C HIS A 628 39.85 -4.89 -10.61
N CYS A 629 39.06 -3.82 -10.43
CA CYS A 629 39.46 -2.71 -9.58
C CYS A 629 39.84 -3.21 -8.18
N VAL A 630 41.00 -2.82 -7.68
CA VAL A 630 41.52 -3.21 -6.35
C VAL A 630 41.58 -2.03 -5.38
N ASP A 631 41.38 -0.83 -5.89
CA ASP A 631 41.38 0.38 -5.07
C ASP A 631 39.96 0.61 -4.56
N VAL A 632 39.73 0.29 -3.28
CA VAL A 632 38.43 0.30 -2.58
C VAL A 632 38.50 1.21 -1.34
N GLU A 633 39.41 2.21 -1.33
CA GLU A 633 39.47 3.14 -0.19
C GLU A 633 38.16 3.93 0.00
N ASP A 634 37.41 4.18 -1.09
CA ASP A 634 36.10 4.85 -1.09
C ASP A 634 35.11 4.08 -1.99
N ALA A 635 33.95 3.73 -1.43
CA ALA A 635 32.90 3.04 -2.18
C ALA A 635 32.43 3.82 -3.41
N ASN A 636 32.37 5.15 -3.34
CA ASN A 636 32.05 6.02 -4.46
C ASN A 636 33.07 5.91 -5.61
N GLY A 637 34.34 5.65 -5.29
CA GLY A 637 35.44 5.55 -6.24
C GLY A 637 35.30 4.39 -7.23
N TYR A 638 34.57 3.32 -6.89
CA TYR A 638 34.25 2.19 -7.78
C TYR A 638 32.81 2.12 -8.23
N SER A 639 32.01 3.16 -8.01
CA SER A 639 30.62 3.23 -8.47
C SER A 639 30.48 2.85 -9.94
N GLN A 640 29.58 1.92 -10.24
CA GLN A 640 29.33 1.49 -11.60
C GLN A 640 28.62 2.58 -12.40
N VAL A 641 29.20 2.95 -13.55
CA VAL A 641 28.60 3.90 -14.49
C VAL A 641 28.06 3.14 -15.69
N LEU A 642 26.77 3.28 -15.92
CA LEU A 642 26.01 2.55 -16.93
C LEU A 642 25.42 3.50 -17.98
N LEU A 643 25.67 3.22 -19.24
CA LEU A 643 25.06 3.91 -20.38
C LEU A 643 24.07 2.96 -21.06
N PHE A 644 22.78 3.25 -20.94
CA PHE A 644 21.72 2.58 -21.68
C PHE A 644 21.40 3.38 -22.94
N THR A 645 21.54 2.75 -24.10
CA THR A 645 21.27 3.38 -25.41
C THR A 645 20.07 2.71 -26.08
N TYR A 646 19.08 3.50 -26.50
CA TYR A 646 17.90 3.06 -27.23
C TYR A 646 17.55 4.06 -28.34
N GLN A 647 17.52 3.59 -29.59
CA GLN A 647 17.18 4.40 -30.78
C GLN A 647 17.99 5.72 -30.90
N GLY A 648 19.27 5.69 -30.51
CA GLY A 648 20.16 6.85 -30.56
C GLY A 648 20.07 7.81 -29.36
N HIS A 649 19.25 7.49 -28.36
CA HIS A 649 19.14 8.24 -27.11
C HIS A 649 19.80 7.48 -25.96
N GLY A 650 20.64 8.16 -25.20
CA GLY A 650 21.36 7.61 -24.06
C GLY A 650 20.77 8.03 -22.71
N ILE A 651 20.68 7.06 -21.78
CA ILE A 651 20.44 7.30 -20.36
C ILE A 651 21.72 6.96 -19.62
N LEU A 652 22.37 7.96 -19.03
CA LEU A 652 23.58 7.78 -18.26
C LEU A 652 23.30 7.75 -16.77
N LEU A 653 23.57 6.61 -16.14
CA LEU A 653 23.45 6.38 -14.69
C LEU A 653 24.85 6.35 -14.10
N THR A 654 25.16 7.28 -13.21
CA THR A 654 26.51 7.57 -12.76
C THR A 654 26.85 7.01 -11.37
N GLY A 655 25.87 6.44 -10.66
CA GLY A 655 26.06 6.14 -9.24
C GLY A 655 26.49 7.39 -8.48
N ASP A 656 27.47 7.25 -7.60
CA ASP A 656 27.98 8.31 -6.74
C ASP A 656 29.42 8.71 -7.03
N ILE A 657 29.84 8.59 -8.32
CA ILE A 657 31.19 8.99 -8.73
C ILE A 657 31.51 10.44 -8.37
N GLY A 658 32.78 10.69 -8.05
CA GLY A 658 33.33 12.01 -7.82
C GLY A 658 34.01 12.60 -9.07
N ALA A 659 34.49 13.84 -8.97
CA ALA A 659 35.13 14.55 -10.07
C ALA A 659 36.35 13.83 -10.66
N GLU A 660 37.06 13.03 -9.87
CA GLU A 660 38.23 12.24 -10.33
C GLU A 660 37.79 11.15 -11.32
N GLN A 661 36.69 10.40 -10.98
CA GLN A 661 36.12 9.38 -11.86
C GLN A 661 35.49 10.01 -13.10
N GLU A 662 34.79 11.16 -12.93
CA GLU A 662 34.27 11.94 -14.06
C GLU A 662 35.35 12.29 -15.07
N ALA A 663 36.54 12.73 -14.62
CA ALA A 663 37.64 13.05 -15.49
C ALA A 663 38.12 11.84 -16.32
N THR A 664 38.05 10.62 -15.76
CA THR A 664 38.42 9.39 -16.51
C THR A 664 37.41 9.02 -17.58
N LEU A 665 36.18 9.51 -17.48
CA LEU A 665 35.11 9.25 -18.44
C LEU A 665 35.09 10.22 -19.62
N LEU A 666 35.78 11.38 -19.53
CA LEU A 666 35.70 12.45 -20.54
C LEU A 666 36.08 11.97 -21.93
N GLU A 667 37.18 11.19 -22.06
CA GLU A 667 37.60 10.65 -23.35
C GLU A 667 36.53 9.74 -23.99
N LYS A 668 35.96 8.83 -23.21
CA LYS A 668 34.91 7.91 -23.67
C LYS A 668 33.65 8.64 -24.05
N LEU A 669 33.23 9.63 -23.27
CA LEU A 669 32.06 10.45 -23.57
C LEU A 669 32.24 11.29 -24.83
N SER A 670 33.47 11.79 -25.07
CA SER A 670 33.81 12.51 -26.32
C SER A 670 33.70 11.59 -27.53
N GLU A 671 34.18 10.34 -27.45
CA GLU A 671 34.07 9.35 -28.52
C GLU A 671 32.60 9.03 -28.85
N VAL A 672 31.76 8.91 -27.83
CA VAL A 672 30.32 8.69 -27.99
C VAL A 672 29.66 9.85 -28.74
N GLN A 673 30.01 11.08 -28.42
CA GLN A 673 29.50 12.27 -29.12
C GLN A 673 29.99 12.41 -30.55
N GLU A 674 31.28 12.15 -30.81
CA GLU A 674 31.83 12.21 -32.16
C GLU A 674 31.17 11.20 -33.08
N LYS A 675 30.92 9.98 -32.62
CA LYS A 675 30.15 8.96 -33.35
C LYS A 675 28.74 9.49 -33.68
N THR A 676 28.06 10.13 -32.73
CA THR A 676 26.73 10.71 -32.92
C THR A 676 26.71 11.81 -33.99
N GLN A 677 27.67 12.75 -33.95
CA GLN A 677 27.78 13.82 -34.93
C GLN A 677 28.11 13.29 -36.34
N TYR A 678 28.98 12.28 -36.44
CA TYR A 678 29.30 11.66 -37.71
C TYR A 678 28.06 10.99 -38.35
N ASN A 679 27.27 10.28 -37.58
CA ASN A 679 26.07 9.59 -38.05
C ASN A 679 24.96 10.55 -38.45
N ALA A 680 24.77 11.65 -37.70
CA ALA A 680 23.82 12.70 -38.05
C ALA A 680 24.14 13.41 -39.37
N GLN A 681 25.45 13.55 -39.71
CA GLN A 681 25.90 14.17 -40.95
C GLN A 681 25.90 13.22 -42.16
N ASN A 682 25.87 11.87 -41.94
CA ASN A 682 25.97 10.86 -42.98
C ASN A 682 24.85 9.81 -42.91
N PRO A 683 23.57 10.18 -42.97
CA PRO A 683 22.44 9.25 -42.73
C PRO A 683 22.35 8.12 -43.79
N LEU A 684 22.83 8.35 -45.01
CA LEU A 684 22.82 7.34 -46.09
C LEU A 684 23.88 6.24 -45.97
N LYS A 685 24.89 6.44 -45.10
CA LYS A 685 25.92 5.40 -44.83
C LYS A 685 25.51 4.49 -43.66
N VAL A 686 24.62 4.94 -42.80
CA VAL A 686 24.15 4.19 -41.62
C VAL A 686 23.25 3.02 -42.02
N GLU A 687 22.50 3.12 -43.14
CA GLU A 687 21.69 1.99 -43.67
C GLU A 687 22.52 0.81 -44.20
N SER A 688 23.81 1.01 -44.47
CA SER A 688 24.69 -0.03 -45.02
C SER A 688 25.67 -0.66 -44.02
N LEU A 689 25.79 -0.08 -42.83
CA LEU A 689 26.56 -0.63 -41.72
C LEU A 689 25.58 -1.19 -40.68
N ASN A 690 25.84 -2.43 -40.24
CA ASN A 690 25.04 -3.07 -39.17
C ASN A 690 24.68 -2.05 -38.07
N MET A 691 23.42 -2.06 -37.62
CA MET A 691 22.79 -1.13 -36.65
C MET A 691 23.57 -0.94 -35.30
N LEU A 692 24.75 -1.52 -35.17
CA LEU A 692 25.59 -1.55 -33.96
C LEU A 692 26.51 -0.32 -33.77
N ASP A 693 26.49 0.66 -34.69
CA ASP A 693 27.40 1.83 -34.65
C ASP A 693 26.68 3.19 -34.67
N THR A 694 25.47 3.26 -34.17
CA THR A 694 24.76 4.54 -33.98
C THR A 694 25.26 5.19 -32.69
N GLY A 695 26.15 6.19 -32.80
CA GLY A 695 26.53 7.01 -31.64
C GLY A 695 25.26 7.53 -30.92
N SER A 696 25.25 7.47 -29.61
CA SER A 696 24.11 7.90 -28.79
C SER A 696 24.32 9.31 -28.25
N ASN A 697 23.30 10.16 -28.36
CA ASN A 697 23.26 11.42 -27.63
C ASN A 697 22.82 11.10 -26.19
N ILE A 698 23.54 11.59 -25.17
CA ILE A 698 23.14 11.44 -23.78
C ILE A 698 21.94 12.38 -23.57
N SER A 699 20.76 11.82 -23.62
CA SER A 699 19.53 12.60 -23.48
C SER A 699 19.12 12.78 -22.02
N VAL A 700 19.44 11.78 -21.16
CA VAL A 700 19.11 11.79 -19.74
C VAL A 700 20.34 11.46 -18.91
N LEU A 701 20.63 12.28 -17.94
CA LEU A 701 21.68 12.07 -16.94
C LEU A 701 21.06 11.94 -15.55
N LYS A 702 21.33 10.86 -14.82
CA LYS A 702 21.14 10.84 -13.37
C LYS A 702 22.33 11.58 -12.75
N ALA A 703 22.07 12.66 -12.03
CA ALA A 703 23.11 13.45 -11.39
C ALA A 703 23.95 12.61 -10.44
N ALA A 704 25.28 12.67 -10.58
CA ALA A 704 26.19 11.93 -9.73
C ALA A 704 26.10 12.37 -8.27
N HIS A 705 26.12 11.39 -7.34
CA HIS A 705 26.17 11.58 -5.91
C HIS A 705 25.08 12.58 -5.42
N HIS A 706 23.84 12.35 -5.89
CA HIS A 706 22.63 13.13 -5.53
C HIS A 706 22.76 14.65 -5.74
N GLY A 707 23.65 15.10 -6.60
CA GLY A 707 23.97 16.51 -6.79
C GLY A 707 24.96 17.07 -5.76
N SER A 708 25.94 16.26 -5.36
CA SER A 708 27.03 16.69 -4.50
C SER A 708 27.87 17.78 -5.15
N LYS A 709 28.43 18.70 -4.35
CA LYS A 709 29.36 19.74 -4.82
C LYS A 709 30.70 19.16 -5.34
N TYR A 710 31.03 17.94 -4.94
CA TYR A 710 32.23 17.23 -5.34
C TYR A 710 32.11 16.41 -6.63
N SER A 711 30.90 16.41 -7.21
CA SER A 711 30.57 15.72 -8.45
C SER A 711 29.87 16.68 -9.42
N ASN A 712 29.54 16.21 -10.64
CA ASN A 712 28.87 17.00 -11.67
C ASN A 712 29.72 18.22 -12.07
N SER A 713 31.00 17.97 -12.41
CA SER A 713 31.97 18.98 -12.82
C SER A 713 31.51 19.68 -14.12
N SER A 714 31.94 20.93 -14.30
CA SER A 714 31.60 21.70 -15.52
C SER A 714 32.09 21.01 -16.80
N GLU A 715 33.27 20.38 -16.76
CA GLU A 715 33.84 19.64 -17.89
C GLU A 715 32.98 18.40 -18.23
N PHE A 716 32.60 17.63 -17.21
CA PHE A 716 31.75 16.45 -17.38
C PHE A 716 30.35 16.84 -17.97
N LEU A 717 29.74 17.87 -17.44
CA LEU A 717 28.42 18.35 -17.91
C LEU A 717 28.50 18.92 -19.33
N GLN A 718 29.59 19.67 -19.67
CA GLN A 718 29.79 20.19 -21.02
C GLN A 718 30.14 19.10 -22.03
N THR A 719 30.79 18.00 -21.62
CA THR A 719 31.07 16.86 -22.48
C THR A 719 29.86 15.97 -22.65
N SER A 720 29.08 15.72 -21.61
CA SER A 720 27.89 14.86 -21.69
C SER A 720 26.69 15.56 -22.32
N MET A 721 26.53 16.88 -22.16
CA MET A 721 25.46 17.71 -22.73
C MET A 721 24.05 17.10 -22.64
N PRO A 722 23.58 16.66 -21.47
CA PRO A 722 22.28 16.03 -21.34
C PRO A 722 21.13 17.05 -21.56
N GLU A 723 20.02 16.58 -22.14
CA GLU A 723 18.78 17.38 -22.27
C GLU A 723 18.05 17.47 -20.92
N HIS A 724 18.04 16.36 -20.17
CA HIS A 724 17.38 16.23 -18.87
C HIS A 724 18.34 15.73 -17.82
N ILE A 725 18.35 16.34 -16.64
CA ILE A 725 19.11 15.88 -15.47
C ILE A 725 18.15 15.51 -14.35
N ILE A 726 18.28 14.28 -13.85
CA ILE A 726 17.47 13.75 -12.76
C ILE A 726 18.27 13.83 -11.46
N LEU A 727 17.73 14.55 -10.49
CA LEU A 727 18.28 14.70 -9.14
C LEU A 727 17.48 13.83 -8.18
N SER A 728 18.09 12.72 -7.73
CA SER A 728 17.50 11.83 -6.72
C SER A 728 18.02 12.24 -5.35
N TYR A 729 17.12 12.67 -4.45
CA TYR A 729 17.51 13.11 -3.10
C TYR A 729 16.30 13.21 -2.16
N GLY A 730 16.56 13.20 -0.85
CA GLY A 730 15.56 13.41 0.19
C GLY A 730 15.42 14.88 0.57
N VAL A 731 14.19 15.39 0.64
CA VAL A 731 13.92 16.76 1.11
C VAL A 731 14.32 16.88 2.58
N GLY A 732 15.17 17.89 2.88
CA GLY A 732 15.65 18.12 4.24
C GLY A 732 16.71 17.11 4.71
N ASN A 733 17.42 16.44 3.77
CA ASN A 733 18.51 15.53 4.09
C ASN A 733 19.65 16.25 4.84
N SER A 734 20.39 15.51 5.65
CA SER A 734 21.49 16.03 6.48
C SER A 734 22.75 16.39 5.67
N TYR A 735 22.88 15.89 4.43
CA TYR A 735 24.03 16.10 3.56
C TYR A 735 23.97 17.44 2.82
N GLY A 736 22.78 18.08 2.77
CA GLY A 736 22.57 19.32 2.03
C GLY A 736 22.41 19.13 0.52
N HIS A 737 22.17 17.91 0.04
CA HIS A 737 21.96 17.59 -1.37
C HIS A 737 20.56 18.05 -1.85
N PRO A 738 20.45 18.50 -3.11
CA PRO A 738 21.54 18.87 -4.01
C PRO A 738 22.20 20.18 -3.58
N HIS A 739 23.54 20.25 -3.69
CA HIS A 739 24.25 21.48 -3.36
C HIS A 739 24.01 22.57 -4.41
N ALA A 740 23.90 23.82 -3.96
CA ALA A 740 23.64 24.96 -4.84
C ALA A 740 24.69 25.11 -5.96
N ASP A 741 25.97 24.83 -5.65
CA ASP A 741 27.06 24.89 -6.63
C ASP A 741 26.89 23.87 -7.76
N ALA A 742 26.45 22.64 -7.44
CA ALA A 742 26.19 21.61 -8.45
C ALA A 742 25.00 22.00 -9.33
N VAL A 743 23.91 22.46 -8.72
CA VAL A 743 22.72 22.95 -9.45
C VAL A 743 23.07 24.15 -10.35
N ALA A 744 23.95 25.06 -9.90
CA ALA A 744 24.42 26.18 -10.72
C ALA A 744 25.13 25.69 -11.99
N ARG A 745 26.09 24.73 -11.87
CA ARG A 745 26.78 24.13 -13.03
C ARG A 745 25.82 23.43 -14.00
N MET A 746 24.80 22.71 -13.48
CA MET A 746 23.79 22.05 -14.31
C MET A 746 22.93 23.07 -15.08
N ASN A 747 22.61 24.21 -14.48
CA ASN A 747 21.87 25.28 -15.15
C ASN A 747 22.69 25.98 -16.25
N GLU A 748 24.03 26.00 -16.18
CA GLU A 748 24.90 26.61 -17.19
C GLU A 748 24.80 25.92 -18.55
N ILE A 749 24.48 24.61 -18.59
CA ILE A 749 24.33 23.84 -19.84
C ILE A 749 22.88 23.86 -20.40
N ASN A 750 21.96 24.62 -19.78
CA ASN A 750 20.55 24.69 -20.13
C ASN A 750 19.78 23.35 -20.13
N ALA A 751 20.21 22.38 -19.33
CA ALA A 751 19.49 21.12 -19.13
C ALA A 751 18.23 21.35 -18.30
N GLU A 752 17.17 20.58 -18.58
CA GLU A 752 15.97 20.58 -17.76
C GLU A 752 16.17 19.74 -16.50
N LEU A 753 16.00 20.33 -15.31
CA LEU A 753 16.24 19.69 -14.03
C LEU A 753 14.96 19.10 -13.44
N TRP A 754 15.04 17.82 -13.03
CA TRP A 754 13.96 17.07 -12.42
C TRP A 754 14.35 16.60 -11.02
N TYR A 755 13.45 16.76 -10.05
CA TYR A 755 13.75 16.58 -8.64
C TYR A 755 12.84 15.54 -7.99
N THR A 756 13.33 14.32 -7.71
CA THR A 756 12.50 13.27 -7.12
C THR A 756 11.95 13.65 -5.75
N GLY A 757 12.72 14.39 -4.95
CA GLY A 757 12.28 14.82 -3.62
C GLY A 757 11.10 15.82 -3.63
N ARG A 758 10.87 16.55 -4.73
CA ARG A 758 9.80 17.54 -4.84
C ARG A 758 8.64 17.07 -5.72
N GLN A 759 8.95 16.31 -6.76
CA GLN A 759 8.02 15.94 -7.83
C GLN A 759 7.57 14.47 -7.73
N GLY A 760 8.11 13.71 -6.76
CA GLY A 760 7.92 12.27 -6.68
C GLY A 760 8.71 11.54 -7.77
N ALA A 761 8.32 10.33 -8.10
CA ALA A 761 8.98 9.54 -9.15
C ALA A 761 8.99 10.30 -10.49
N ILE A 762 10.13 10.25 -11.18
CA ILE A 762 10.31 10.80 -12.52
C ILE A 762 10.31 9.65 -13.52
N MET A 763 9.48 9.76 -14.54
CA MET A 763 9.34 8.75 -15.60
C MET A 763 9.80 9.31 -16.93
N VAL A 764 10.71 8.62 -17.58
CA VAL A 764 11.23 8.90 -18.92
C VAL A 764 10.71 7.81 -19.85
N GLU A 765 9.99 8.20 -20.87
CA GLU A 765 9.47 7.31 -21.91
C GLU A 765 10.15 7.64 -23.25
N MET A 766 10.74 6.63 -23.87
CA MET A 766 11.40 6.72 -25.17
C MET A 766 10.67 5.85 -26.19
N TYR A 767 9.84 6.48 -27.00
CA TYR A 767 9.13 5.84 -28.12
C TYR A 767 8.95 6.85 -29.25
N GLY A 768 9.92 6.88 -30.17
CA GLY A 768 9.96 7.85 -31.28
C GLY A 768 10.28 9.30 -30.85
N LYS A 769 10.11 9.62 -29.58
CA LYS A 769 10.50 10.87 -28.90
C LYS A 769 10.72 10.59 -27.42
N ILE A 770 11.43 11.51 -26.76
CA ILE A 770 11.60 11.45 -25.31
C ILE A 770 10.49 12.26 -24.66
N GLU A 771 9.82 11.64 -23.69
CA GLU A 771 8.86 12.35 -22.82
C GLU A 771 9.26 12.12 -21.38
N VAL A 772 9.47 13.21 -20.64
CA VAL A 772 9.74 13.17 -19.21
C VAL A 772 8.53 13.68 -18.44
N ARG A 773 8.10 12.92 -17.45
CA ARG A 773 6.93 13.25 -16.62
C ARG A 773 7.25 12.98 -15.15
N SER A 774 6.71 13.81 -14.28
CA SER A 774 6.75 13.59 -12.83
C SER A 774 5.46 12.99 -12.31
N TRP A 775 5.55 12.27 -11.20
CA TRP A 775 4.37 11.69 -10.51
C TRP A 775 3.43 12.78 -9.98
N HIS A 776 3.99 13.85 -9.44
CA HIS A 776 3.25 15.05 -9.06
C HIS A 776 3.50 16.17 -10.07
N ALA A 777 2.48 16.94 -10.37
CA ALA A 777 2.66 18.15 -11.18
C ALA A 777 3.72 19.06 -10.53
N PRO A 778 4.59 19.72 -11.32
CA PRO A 778 5.54 20.67 -10.78
C PRO A 778 4.78 21.72 -9.95
N THR A 779 5.14 21.86 -8.67
CA THR A 779 4.61 22.93 -7.83
C THR A 779 5.13 24.25 -8.39
N GLU A 780 4.24 25.11 -8.89
CA GLU A 780 4.55 26.49 -9.25
C GLU A 780 5.05 27.22 -7.99
N GLY A 781 6.34 27.19 -7.72
CA GLY A 781 6.90 27.84 -6.52
C GLY A 781 8.35 27.52 -6.22
N GLY A 782 9.20 27.53 -7.25
CA GLY A 782 10.63 27.28 -7.03
C GLY A 782 11.48 27.60 -8.26
N ARG A 783 11.47 28.86 -8.69
CA ARG A 783 12.57 29.45 -9.46
C ARG A 783 13.61 30.01 -8.52
#